data_4ef8bb97f97fa5c64f850b281a2b23d3
#
_entry.id   4ef8bb97f97fa5c64f850b281a2b23d3
#
_cell.length_a   1.000
_cell.length_b   1.000
_cell.length_c   1.000
_cell.angle_alpha   90.00
_cell.angle_beta   90.00
_cell.angle_gamma   90.00
#
_symmetry.space_group_name_H-M   'P 1'
#
loop_
_entity.id
_entity.type
_entity.pdbx_description
1 polymer ?
#
loop_
_entity_poly.entity_id
_entity_poly.type
_entity_poly.pdbx_seq_one_letter_code
_entity_poly.pdbx_strand_id
1 'polypeptide(L)'
;MTAQERFIDALRDHGSLVDDRNPGVVKAQCPAHDDHTPSLSVGLRRDGKGIVVKCHAGCDIHAVLKALNCSMGDLFDEDATRDVFKPYRNYRYPDGRIVHRKPNKQFPQSGNLKGNSLFHADRIGEASTVYITEGEKCAEAIEAFTDAVAVSPSMGAGKAHLADWSPLQGKHAIIVADRDEPGRKHAAQVADLLDGVAASVRIVEAAVGKDAADHLTAGHTLDEFIRLELSGVPNGTPADPVDADKPARRSVAAQVVDLARNEYTLGVTDTDEPFGVSATRPHIAMLLRGGRTGLRAELSRQFFALNDTVPSQQALADAGMVLEGFATRETPRRVYLRAGDSDGAVYLDMGDPDCHVIEIRGGSWRLTNTAPVLFRRTKLTGTLPAPQAGDLSKLWEFVGVAEADRPLVVAWLIAALVQIDVPHPILGLLAEQGATKSTVTRVLVSLVDPSAVPLRQPPRDIDGWTTAAAASWVVALDNLSGTVPERLSDCLCRASTGDGSVKRALYTDSDVAVTSFRRCVIVNGVDLIVDKGDLAERVLPVELPRVTKRRSEDDVNTEWEKARPGVFGALLDLAAKVHHRLPTVTVNDLPRMADFAKLLAAVDELLDTDGLARYRERAQRSAVDTLDAPLVAELVAAGKAFEDTSGSELLDALTPKDTEWRRPRGWPRNGRAVTGLLTRHAPALRALGWHVEHDQAANHDKVTRWTITPPKPDGTTAERGSKTPPQPPQPPQQQVRDHFPRGSEENPSPAAPADNPQRGEHAGNAGNPETPDPQHLPLLTCGNGQAGNAGQKSALSLVSTADRKPLVTGPGRCEVCGCHIELQGHRDDCSAGAA
;
A
#
# COMPACT_ATOMS: atom_id res chain seq x y z
N MET A 1 48.81 -5.05 -23.17
CA MET A 1 47.65 -5.93 -23.50
C MET A 1 46.47 -5.49 -22.70
N THR A 2 45.36 -5.25 -23.33
CA THR A 2 44.11 -4.94 -22.69
C THR A 2 43.53 -6.20 -21.98
N ALA A 3 42.59 -6.01 -21.08
CA ALA A 3 41.87 -7.13 -20.45
C ALA A 3 41.17 -8.03 -21.50
N GLN A 4 40.70 -7.41 -22.59
CA GLN A 4 40.07 -8.16 -23.69
C GLN A 4 41.05 -9.04 -24.42
N GLU A 5 42.24 -8.55 -24.76
CA GLU A 5 43.28 -9.30 -25.44
C GLU A 5 43.75 -10.50 -24.56
N ARG A 6 44.03 -10.25 -23.28
CA ARG A 6 44.42 -11.30 -22.32
C ARG A 6 43.37 -12.39 -22.19
N PHE A 7 42.10 -12.01 -22.10
CA PHE A 7 40.99 -12.93 -21.92
C PHE A 7 40.70 -13.76 -23.17
N ILE A 8 40.84 -13.15 -24.36
CA ILE A 8 40.72 -13.83 -25.64
C ILE A 8 41.87 -14.84 -25.82
N ASP A 9 43.11 -14.49 -25.45
CA ASP A 9 44.23 -15.39 -25.50
C ASP A 9 44.04 -16.57 -24.55
N ALA A 10 43.57 -16.35 -23.32
CA ALA A 10 43.24 -17.42 -22.38
C ALA A 10 42.15 -18.37 -22.92
N LEU A 11 41.14 -17.87 -23.65
CA LEU A 11 40.13 -18.68 -24.32
C LEU A 11 40.75 -19.55 -25.44
N ARG A 12 41.67 -18.99 -26.23
CA ARG A 12 42.38 -19.70 -27.30
C ARG A 12 43.32 -20.77 -26.73
N ASP A 13 44.04 -20.44 -25.68
CA ASP A 13 44.94 -21.37 -24.98
C ASP A 13 44.18 -22.55 -24.35
N HIS A 14 42.93 -22.29 -23.91
CA HIS A 14 42.01 -23.34 -23.44
C HIS A 14 41.46 -24.21 -24.58
N GLY A 15 41.62 -23.80 -25.83
CA GLY A 15 41.12 -24.53 -27.01
C GLY A 15 39.69 -24.14 -27.42
N SER A 16 39.12 -23.06 -26.86
CA SER A 16 37.79 -22.56 -27.21
C SER A 16 37.82 -21.90 -28.60
N LEU A 17 36.83 -22.20 -29.44
CA LEU A 17 36.67 -21.46 -30.70
C LEU A 17 36.26 -20.03 -30.40
N VAL A 18 36.96 -19.05 -30.95
CA VAL A 18 36.73 -17.63 -30.76
C VAL A 18 36.40 -16.95 -32.09
N ASP A 19 35.31 -16.27 -32.17
CA ASP A 19 34.90 -15.39 -33.28
C ASP A 19 35.08 -13.92 -32.87
N ASP A 20 36.18 -13.35 -33.33
CA ASP A 20 36.61 -11.98 -33.04
C ASP A 20 36.41 -11.01 -34.23
N ARG A 21 35.63 -11.40 -35.24
CA ARG A 21 35.32 -10.56 -36.40
C ARG A 21 34.62 -9.26 -36.03
N ASN A 22 34.00 -9.16 -34.88
CA ASN A 22 33.43 -7.96 -34.32
C ASN A 22 34.16 -7.57 -33.03
N PRO A 23 35.09 -6.62 -33.04
CA PRO A 23 35.91 -6.27 -31.87
C PRO A 23 35.10 -5.65 -30.74
N GLY A 24 33.86 -5.21 -30.97
CA GLY A 24 32.97 -4.68 -29.92
C GLY A 24 32.34 -5.75 -29.05
N VAL A 25 32.08 -6.93 -29.59
CA VAL A 25 31.56 -8.10 -28.86
C VAL A 25 32.10 -9.39 -29.50
N VAL A 26 33.05 -9.98 -28.86
CA VAL A 26 33.63 -11.28 -29.27
C VAL A 26 32.79 -12.42 -28.79
N LYS A 27 32.52 -13.41 -29.63
CA LYS A 27 31.84 -14.65 -29.27
C LYS A 27 32.80 -15.79 -29.19
N ALA A 28 32.64 -16.66 -28.18
CA ALA A 28 33.46 -17.81 -27.99
C ALA A 28 32.70 -19.00 -27.44
N GLN A 29 33.25 -20.19 -27.60
CA GLN A 29 32.78 -21.36 -26.85
C GLN A 29 33.08 -21.16 -25.35
N CYS A 30 32.10 -21.50 -24.49
CA CYS A 30 32.26 -21.35 -23.05
C CYS A 30 33.10 -22.47 -22.47
N PRO A 31 34.20 -22.15 -21.74
CA PRO A 31 35.08 -23.18 -21.17
C PRO A 31 34.49 -23.88 -19.95
N ALA A 32 33.36 -23.42 -19.42
CA ALA A 32 32.75 -23.94 -18.21
C ALA A 32 31.67 -25.02 -18.45
N HIS A 33 31.33 -25.33 -19.71
CA HIS A 33 30.42 -26.41 -20.07
C HIS A 33 30.80 -26.94 -21.48
N ASP A 34 30.25 -28.07 -21.84
CA ASP A 34 30.44 -28.62 -23.20
C ASP A 34 29.66 -27.81 -24.21
N ASP A 35 30.35 -26.88 -24.90
CA ASP A 35 29.75 -25.86 -25.76
C ASP A 35 30.08 -26.14 -27.24
N HIS A 36 29.12 -26.71 -27.96
CA HIS A 36 29.25 -26.99 -29.38
C HIS A 36 28.97 -25.78 -30.27
N THR A 37 28.33 -24.74 -29.72
CA THR A 37 28.01 -23.48 -30.41
C THR A 37 28.40 -22.28 -29.53
N PRO A 38 29.19 -21.30 -30.05
CA PRO A 38 29.69 -20.19 -29.21
C PRO A 38 28.62 -19.51 -28.37
N SER A 39 28.56 -19.83 -27.08
CA SER A 39 27.56 -19.31 -26.15
C SER A 39 28.12 -18.21 -25.21
N LEU A 40 29.42 -17.97 -25.21
CA LEU A 40 30.11 -16.98 -24.42
C LEU A 40 30.23 -15.68 -25.19
N SER A 41 29.80 -14.54 -24.59
CA SER A 41 30.00 -13.21 -25.15
C SER A 41 30.98 -12.43 -24.29
N VAL A 42 32.01 -11.83 -24.93
CA VAL A 42 32.99 -10.95 -24.30
C VAL A 42 32.88 -9.57 -24.92
N GLY A 43 32.39 -8.60 -24.15
CA GLY A 43 32.21 -7.22 -24.60
C GLY A 43 33.04 -6.25 -23.77
N LEU A 44 33.32 -5.07 -24.32
CA LEU A 44 33.97 -4.00 -23.57
C LEU A 44 33.01 -3.41 -22.56
N ARG A 45 33.52 -3.05 -21.40
CA ARG A 45 32.76 -2.28 -20.40
C ARG A 45 32.50 -0.88 -20.95
N ARG A 46 31.37 -0.30 -20.53
CA ARG A 46 30.97 1.07 -20.92
C ARG A 46 31.95 2.14 -20.47
N ASP A 47 32.71 1.88 -19.42
CA ASP A 47 33.74 2.79 -18.89
C ASP A 47 35.10 2.63 -19.59
N GLY A 48 35.22 1.73 -20.56
CA GLY A 48 36.44 1.43 -21.29
C GLY A 48 37.57 0.82 -20.46
N LYS A 49 37.36 0.41 -19.21
CA LYS A 49 38.40 -0.05 -18.28
C LYS A 49 38.36 -1.54 -18.03
N GLY A 50 37.95 -2.31 -19.00
CA GLY A 50 37.89 -3.79 -18.88
C GLY A 50 36.80 -4.42 -19.73
N ILE A 51 36.42 -5.66 -19.43
CA ILE A 51 35.48 -6.46 -20.19
C ILE A 51 34.30 -6.94 -19.33
N VAL A 52 33.19 -7.24 -20.00
CA VAL A 52 32.03 -7.95 -19.45
C VAL A 52 31.93 -9.28 -20.16
N VAL A 53 31.88 -10.36 -19.41
CA VAL A 53 31.77 -11.72 -19.92
C VAL A 53 30.43 -12.30 -19.50
N LYS A 54 29.70 -12.89 -20.46
CA LYS A 54 28.41 -13.53 -20.21
C LYS A 54 28.26 -14.80 -21.00
N CYS A 55 28.02 -15.91 -20.30
CA CYS A 55 27.58 -17.15 -20.93
C CYS A 55 26.05 -17.12 -21.09
N HIS A 56 25.55 -17.32 -22.32
CA HIS A 56 24.13 -17.36 -22.61
C HIS A 56 23.46 -18.71 -22.28
N ALA A 57 24.26 -19.76 -22.04
CA ALA A 57 23.80 -21.02 -21.50
C ALA A 57 23.66 -21.02 -19.96
N GLY A 58 23.96 -19.89 -19.28
CA GLY A 58 23.68 -19.71 -17.85
C GLY A 58 24.84 -20.04 -16.90
N CYS A 59 26.08 -20.31 -17.40
CA CYS A 59 27.22 -20.51 -16.50
C CYS A 59 27.54 -19.26 -15.69
N ASP A 60 27.84 -19.44 -14.39
CA ASP A 60 28.36 -18.39 -13.54
C ASP A 60 29.75 -17.94 -14.00
N ILE A 61 30.02 -16.63 -13.89
CA ILE A 61 31.29 -16.04 -14.28
C ILE A 61 32.48 -16.66 -13.54
N HIS A 62 32.33 -17.03 -12.28
CA HIS A 62 33.38 -17.68 -11.51
C HIS A 62 33.75 -19.09 -12.05
N ALA A 63 32.76 -19.81 -12.61
CA ALA A 63 32.99 -21.08 -13.26
C ALA A 63 33.80 -20.91 -14.56
N VAL A 64 33.49 -19.88 -15.35
CA VAL A 64 34.20 -19.53 -16.59
C VAL A 64 35.68 -19.14 -16.29
N LEU A 65 35.87 -18.27 -15.32
CA LEU A 65 37.20 -17.82 -14.89
C LEU A 65 38.05 -18.98 -14.34
N LYS A 66 37.44 -19.85 -13.55
CA LYS A 66 38.08 -21.03 -12.99
C LYS A 66 38.58 -21.99 -14.08
N ALA A 67 37.78 -22.21 -15.13
CA ALA A 67 38.13 -23.05 -16.24
C ALA A 67 39.34 -22.49 -17.04
N LEU A 68 39.44 -21.16 -17.11
CA LEU A 68 40.54 -20.45 -17.78
C LEU A 68 41.75 -20.19 -16.85
N ASN A 69 41.70 -20.64 -15.59
CA ASN A 69 42.65 -20.28 -14.54
C ASN A 69 42.90 -18.78 -14.39
N CYS A 70 41.81 -17.98 -14.61
CA CYS A 70 41.81 -16.54 -14.50
C CYS A 70 41.10 -16.11 -13.19
N SER A 71 41.39 -14.90 -12.77
CA SER A 71 40.76 -14.23 -11.62
C SER A 71 39.76 -13.14 -12.06
N MET A 72 38.91 -12.65 -11.15
CA MET A 72 38.06 -11.47 -11.45
C MET A 72 38.87 -10.22 -11.79
N GLY A 73 40.14 -10.13 -11.34
CA GLY A 73 41.07 -9.04 -11.68
C GLY A 73 41.46 -9.02 -13.16
N ASP A 74 41.50 -10.17 -13.82
CA ASP A 74 41.91 -10.28 -15.23
C ASP A 74 40.86 -9.73 -16.21
N LEU A 75 39.63 -9.44 -15.72
CA LEU A 75 38.59 -8.79 -16.49
C LEU A 75 38.77 -7.26 -16.61
N PHE A 76 39.79 -6.69 -15.96
CA PHE A 76 40.06 -5.26 -15.94
C PHE A 76 41.44 -4.93 -16.49
N ASP A 77 41.61 -3.73 -17.06
CA ASP A 77 42.92 -3.23 -17.47
C ASP A 77 43.78 -2.84 -16.27
N GLU A 78 45.10 -2.93 -16.41
CA GLU A 78 46.05 -2.83 -15.26
C GLU A 78 45.92 -1.53 -14.46
N ASP A 79 45.52 -0.40 -15.08
CA ASP A 79 45.29 0.87 -14.42
C ASP A 79 43.94 0.92 -13.64
N ALA A 80 42.96 0.10 -14.02
CA ALA A 80 41.66 0.02 -13.39
C ALA A 80 41.68 -0.88 -12.14
N THR A 81 42.60 -1.82 -12.03
CA THR A 81 42.73 -2.73 -10.88
C THR A 81 43.19 -2.03 -9.60
N ARG A 82 43.90 -0.91 -9.72
CA ARG A 82 44.35 -0.13 -8.54
C ARG A 82 43.24 0.58 -7.82
N ASP A 83 42.14 0.96 -8.50
CA ASP A 83 41.03 1.70 -7.91
C ASP A 83 39.85 0.79 -7.47
N VAL A 84 39.66 -0.35 -8.14
CA VAL A 84 38.53 -1.27 -7.86
C VAL A 84 38.86 -2.26 -6.76
N PHE A 85 40.11 -2.65 -6.61
CA PHE A 85 40.60 -3.58 -5.61
C PHE A 85 41.59 -2.95 -4.62
N LYS A 86 41.16 -1.91 -3.91
CA LYS A 86 41.79 -1.59 -2.63
C LYS A 86 41.62 -2.81 -1.74
N PRO A 87 42.74 -3.37 -1.13
CA PRO A 87 42.62 -4.57 -0.33
C PRO A 87 41.55 -4.38 0.72
N TYR A 88 40.63 -5.33 0.82
CA TYR A 88 39.65 -5.36 1.87
C TYR A 88 40.38 -5.37 3.20
N ARG A 89 40.06 -4.45 4.12
CA ARG A 89 40.51 -4.59 5.51
C ARG A 89 39.57 -5.55 6.21
N ASN A 90 40.17 -6.58 6.82
CA ASN A 90 39.46 -7.56 7.61
C ASN A 90 39.81 -7.35 9.07
N TYR A 91 38.82 -6.96 9.87
CA TYR A 91 38.98 -6.82 11.31
C TYR A 91 38.56 -8.13 11.98
N ARG A 92 39.52 -8.79 12.71
CA ARG A 92 39.27 -10.04 13.39
C ARG A 92 38.99 -9.80 14.86
N TYR A 93 37.90 -10.32 15.33
CA TYR A 93 37.45 -10.21 16.71
C TYR A 93 37.86 -11.45 17.50
N PRO A 94 38.06 -11.36 18.82
CA PRO A 94 38.45 -12.50 19.65
C PRO A 94 37.44 -13.64 19.66
N ASP A 95 36.17 -13.35 19.44
CA ASP A 95 35.10 -14.34 19.35
C ASP A 95 35.02 -15.10 18.02
N GLY A 96 36.00 -14.88 17.12
CA GLY A 96 36.06 -15.53 15.80
C GLY A 96 35.24 -14.84 14.71
N ARG A 97 34.62 -13.69 14.99
CA ARG A 97 33.93 -12.86 14.00
C ARG A 97 34.96 -12.08 13.18
N ILE A 98 34.64 -11.89 11.91
CA ILE A 98 35.46 -11.12 10.96
C ILE A 98 34.56 -10.06 10.31
N VAL A 99 34.91 -8.77 10.48
CA VAL A 99 34.27 -7.66 9.79
C VAL A 99 35.09 -7.28 8.56
N HIS A 100 34.46 -7.32 7.38
CA HIS A 100 35.08 -7.03 6.09
C HIS A 100 34.74 -5.60 5.67
N ARG A 101 35.65 -4.67 5.78
CA ARG A 101 35.44 -3.29 5.31
C ARG A 101 35.60 -3.22 3.80
N LYS A 102 34.50 -2.96 3.08
CA LYS A 102 34.50 -2.75 1.64
C LYS A 102 34.72 -1.27 1.27
N PRO A 103 35.26 -0.97 0.05
CA PRO A 103 35.48 0.40 -0.40
C PRO A 103 34.24 1.27 -0.44
N ASN A 104 33.07 0.66 -0.64
CA ASN A 104 31.76 1.31 -0.65
C ASN A 104 31.12 1.54 0.73
N LYS A 105 31.94 1.49 1.81
CA LYS A 105 31.48 1.62 3.21
C LYS A 105 30.48 0.57 3.66
N GLN A 106 30.46 -0.60 3.03
CA GLN A 106 29.74 -1.76 3.54
C GLN A 106 30.66 -2.59 4.45
N PHE A 107 30.08 -3.20 5.49
CA PHE A 107 30.79 -3.98 6.49
C PHE A 107 30.16 -5.37 6.66
N PRO A 108 30.20 -6.25 5.63
CA PRO A 108 29.70 -7.60 5.78
C PRO A 108 30.54 -8.35 6.81
N GLN A 109 29.90 -9.26 7.52
CA GLN A 109 30.52 -10.06 8.56
C GLN A 109 30.55 -11.54 8.16
N SER A 110 31.58 -12.26 8.67
CA SER A 110 31.72 -13.71 8.54
C SER A 110 32.27 -14.31 9.83
N GLY A 111 32.37 -15.63 9.90
CA GLY A 111 32.77 -16.33 11.11
C GLY A 111 31.65 -16.43 12.13
N ASN A 112 31.88 -16.11 13.38
CA ASN A 112 30.92 -16.18 14.45
C ASN A 112 29.99 -14.96 14.43
N LEU A 113 28.90 -15.03 13.66
CA LEU A 113 27.91 -13.92 13.51
C LEU A 113 27.11 -13.61 14.78
N LYS A 114 27.15 -14.49 15.79
CA LYS A 114 26.48 -14.28 17.09
C LYS A 114 27.41 -13.73 18.15
N GLY A 115 28.70 -13.53 17.82
CA GLY A 115 29.66 -12.95 18.73
C GLY A 115 29.35 -11.50 19.07
N ASN A 116 29.65 -11.08 20.29
CA ASN A 116 29.45 -9.72 20.82
C ASN A 116 30.72 -9.10 21.40
N SER A 117 31.87 -9.74 21.26
CA SER A 117 33.14 -9.23 21.73
C SER A 117 33.48 -7.87 21.12
N LEU A 118 34.24 -7.06 21.89
CA LEU A 118 34.86 -5.85 21.35
C LEU A 118 36.05 -6.22 20.46
N PHE A 119 36.30 -5.41 19.46
CA PHE A 119 37.55 -5.49 18.68
C PHE A 119 38.74 -5.24 19.61
N HIS A 120 39.74 -6.09 19.55
CA HIS A 120 40.92 -6.10 20.43
C HIS A 120 40.65 -6.28 21.94
N ALA A 121 39.50 -6.86 22.33
CA ALA A 121 39.20 -7.16 23.73
C ALA A 121 40.24 -8.06 24.38
N ASP A 122 40.87 -8.95 23.59
CA ASP A 122 41.98 -9.83 24.00
C ASP A 122 43.28 -9.07 24.38
N ARG A 123 43.41 -7.80 23.99
CA ARG A 123 44.55 -6.93 24.29
C ARG A 123 44.39 -6.11 25.55
N ILE A 124 43.19 -6.08 26.12
CA ILE A 124 42.94 -5.30 27.36
C ILE A 124 43.83 -5.75 28.50
N GLY A 125 43.96 -7.04 28.71
CA GLY A 125 44.88 -7.64 29.69
C GLY A 125 44.91 -6.88 31.04
N GLU A 126 46.09 -6.51 31.48
CA GLU A 126 46.33 -5.74 32.71
C GLU A 126 46.34 -4.22 32.53
N ALA A 127 46.04 -3.72 31.33
CA ALA A 127 45.98 -2.29 31.09
C ALA A 127 45.00 -1.61 32.07
N SER A 128 45.46 -0.58 32.76
CA SER A 128 44.59 0.19 33.66
C SER A 128 43.70 1.17 32.92
N THR A 129 44.17 1.67 31.78
CA THR A 129 43.44 2.62 30.92
C THR A 129 43.21 2.04 29.54
N VAL A 130 42.00 2.12 29.05
CA VAL A 130 41.60 1.60 27.72
C VAL A 130 40.89 2.69 26.91
N TYR A 131 41.34 2.91 25.70
CA TYR A 131 40.69 3.81 24.75
C TYR A 131 39.57 3.09 24.03
N ILE A 132 38.45 3.76 23.80
CA ILE A 132 37.27 3.22 23.10
C ILE A 132 36.97 4.15 21.94
N THR A 133 36.93 3.59 20.74
CA THR A 133 36.65 4.32 19.52
C THR A 133 35.35 3.83 18.86
N GLU A 134 34.74 4.64 18.00
CA GLU A 134 33.52 4.24 17.25
C GLU A 134 33.78 3.08 16.29
N GLY A 135 34.97 3.01 15.68
CA GLY A 135 35.30 1.99 14.69
C GLY A 135 36.71 1.47 14.77
N GLU A 136 36.92 0.28 14.21
CA GLU A 136 38.15 -0.52 14.27
C GLU A 136 39.38 0.24 13.70
N LYS A 137 39.19 1.09 12.67
CA LYS A 137 40.26 1.92 12.08
C LYS A 137 40.92 2.83 13.12
N CYS A 138 40.11 3.45 13.96
CA CYS A 138 40.56 4.37 14.97
C CYS A 138 41.25 3.64 16.14
N ALA A 139 40.78 2.45 16.52
CA ALA A 139 41.43 1.60 17.50
C ALA A 139 42.82 1.16 17.01
N GLU A 140 42.92 0.65 15.76
CA GLU A 140 44.22 0.29 15.16
C GLU A 140 45.16 1.50 15.07
N ALA A 141 44.63 2.72 14.79
CA ALA A 141 45.48 3.91 14.74
C ALA A 141 46.04 4.27 16.10
N ILE A 142 45.25 4.23 17.16
CA ILE A 142 45.73 4.46 18.52
C ILE A 142 46.87 3.49 18.87
N GLU A 143 46.65 2.21 18.63
CA GLU A 143 47.68 1.19 18.95
C GLU A 143 48.92 1.26 18.03
N ALA A 144 48.76 1.74 16.79
CA ALA A 144 49.89 1.86 15.86
C ALA A 144 50.77 3.10 16.15
N PHE A 145 50.22 4.14 16.70
CA PHE A 145 50.95 5.38 16.96
C PHE A 145 51.37 5.54 18.45
N THR A 146 50.85 4.66 19.33
CA THR A 146 51.11 4.72 20.78
C THR A 146 51.14 3.30 21.39
N ASP A 147 51.63 3.20 22.63
CA ASP A 147 51.60 1.96 23.43
C ASP A 147 50.24 1.76 24.16
N ALA A 148 49.23 2.55 23.85
CA ALA A 148 47.92 2.51 24.52
C ALA A 148 47.05 1.38 23.92
N VAL A 149 46.26 0.73 24.79
CA VAL A 149 45.25 -0.25 24.36
C VAL A 149 43.98 0.42 23.89
N ALA A 150 43.50 0.04 22.71
CA ALA A 150 42.29 0.59 22.16
C ALA A 150 41.32 -0.51 21.64
N VAL A 151 40.03 -0.31 21.94
CA VAL A 151 38.96 -1.24 21.55
C VAL A 151 37.87 -0.50 20.79
N SER A 152 37.07 -1.24 20.00
CA SER A 152 35.85 -0.68 19.43
C SER A 152 34.71 -1.71 19.41
N PRO A 153 33.43 -1.27 19.52
CA PRO A 153 32.30 -2.14 19.30
C PRO A 153 32.15 -2.44 17.81
N SER A 154 31.52 -3.55 17.48
CA SER A 154 31.18 -3.85 16.09
C SER A 154 29.94 -3.09 15.64
N MET A 155 29.81 -2.81 14.33
CA MET A 155 28.63 -2.25 13.67
C MET A 155 28.42 -0.73 13.83
N GLY A 156 29.39 0.03 14.34
CA GLY A 156 29.37 1.49 14.34
C GLY A 156 28.32 2.14 15.25
N ALA A 157 28.06 3.42 15.02
CA ALA A 157 27.17 4.25 15.85
C ALA A 157 25.77 3.66 16.04
N GLY A 158 25.26 3.72 17.29
CA GLY A 158 23.90 3.32 17.64
C GLY A 158 23.71 1.85 17.99
N LYS A 159 24.72 1.00 17.89
CA LYS A 159 24.64 -0.44 18.23
C LYS A 159 25.58 -0.87 19.37
N ALA A 160 26.11 0.08 20.13
CA ALA A 160 26.99 -0.15 21.25
C ALA A 160 26.40 -1.11 22.31
N HIS A 161 25.10 -1.13 22.49
CA HIS A 161 24.38 -2.00 23.41
C HIS A 161 24.45 -3.49 23.07
N LEU A 162 24.89 -3.84 21.86
CA LEU A 162 25.05 -5.23 21.42
C LEU A 162 26.42 -5.81 21.77
N ALA A 163 27.39 -4.98 22.20
CA ALA A 163 28.72 -5.41 22.54
C ALA A 163 28.82 -5.82 24.01
N ASP A 164 29.76 -6.72 24.30
CA ASP A 164 30.10 -7.14 25.65
C ASP A 164 31.14 -6.17 26.24
N TRP A 165 30.72 -5.37 27.21
CA TRP A 165 31.53 -4.37 27.90
C TRP A 165 32.17 -4.91 29.17
N SER A 166 31.91 -6.15 29.57
CA SER A 166 32.47 -6.77 30.80
C SER A 166 34.01 -6.77 30.87
N PRO A 167 34.79 -6.84 29.74
CA PRO A 167 36.26 -6.76 29.83
C PRO A 167 36.78 -5.39 30.35
N LEU A 168 35.94 -4.36 30.36
CA LEU A 168 36.31 -3.05 30.90
C LEU A 168 35.98 -2.88 32.38
N GLN A 169 35.57 -3.93 33.07
CA GLN A 169 35.25 -3.88 34.48
C GLN A 169 36.47 -3.40 35.31
N GLY A 170 36.30 -2.32 36.06
CA GLY A 170 37.35 -1.74 36.92
C GLY A 170 38.45 -1.03 36.14
N LYS A 171 38.32 -0.81 34.82
CA LYS A 171 39.31 -0.07 34.00
C LYS A 171 38.94 1.40 33.91
N HIS A 172 39.92 2.28 33.64
CA HIS A 172 39.67 3.66 33.27
C HIS A 172 39.40 3.76 31.77
N ALA A 173 38.19 4.06 31.39
CA ALA A 173 37.73 4.12 29.99
C ALA A 173 37.86 5.55 29.47
N ILE A 174 38.56 5.73 28.33
CA ILE A 174 38.63 6.97 27.58
C ILE A 174 37.93 6.77 26.25
N ILE A 175 36.73 7.35 26.09
CA ILE A 175 35.95 7.25 24.86
C ILE A 175 36.36 8.39 23.94
N VAL A 176 36.87 8.07 22.77
CA VAL A 176 37.25 9.03 21.73
C VAL A 176 36.12 9.16 20.72
N ALA A 177 35.37 10.24 20.82
CA ALA A 177 34.25 10.53 19.95
C ALA A 177 34.73 11.05 18.60
N ASP A 178 34.05 10.62 17.52
CA ASP A 178 34.19 11.29 16.24
C ASP A 178 33.63 12.71 16.34
N ARG A 179 34.26 13.68 15.63
CA ARG A 179 33.89 15.12 15.64
C ARG A 179 32.64 15.40 14.80
N ASP A 180 31.61 14.62 15.00
CA ASP A 180 30.29 14.86 14.43
C ASP A 180 29.18 14.50 15.44
N GLU A 181 27.95 14.91 15.17
CA GLU A 181 26.81 14.68 16.06
C GLU A 181 26.56 13.18 16.32
N PRO A 182 26.57 12.29 15.31
CA PRO A 182 26.44 10.86 15.53
C PRO A 182 27.53 10.27 16.42
N GLY A 183 28.80 10.66 16.22
CA GLY A 183 29.94 10.19 17.02
C GLY A 183 29.86 10.61 18.49
N ARG A 184 29.48 11.86 18.77
CA ARG A 184 29.25 12.35 20.14
C ARG A 184 28.09 11.60 20.82
N LYS A 185 27.03 11.31 20.07
CA LYS A 185 25.88 10.53 20.56
C LYS A 185 26.29 9.09 20.85
N HIS A 186 27.09 8.48 20.00
CA HIS A 186 27.65 7.15 20.23
C HIS A 186 28.52 7.11 21.49
N ALA A 187 29.41 8.11 21.66
CA ALA A 187 30.25 8.21 22.85
C ALA A 187 29.42 8.35 24.15
N ALA A 188 28.34 9.10 24.13
CA ALA A 188 27.42 9.19 25.26
C ALA A 188 26.75 7.84 25.57
N GLN A 189 26.27 7.11 24.56
CA GLN A 189 25.70 5.77 24.72
C GLN A 189 26.68 4.77 25.30
N VAL A 190 27.96 4.81 24.86
CA VAL A 190 29.00 3.95 25.39
C VAL A 190 29.30 4.31 26.85
N ALA A 191 29.31 5.60 27.19
CA ALA A 191 29.51 6.06 28.57
C ALA A 191 28.39 5.56 29.51
N ASP A 192 27.13 5.63 29.05
CA ASP A 192 25.97 5.10 29.79
C ASP A 192 26.09 3.58 30.03
N LEU A 193 26.58 2.82 29.03
CA LEU A 193 26.78 1.38 29.14
C LEU A 193 27.95 0.99 30.05
N LEU A 194 28.89 1.90 30.27
CA LEU A 194 30.05 1.71 31.14
C LEU A 194 29.80 2.19 32.56
N ASP A 195 28.67 2.81 32.82
CA ASP A 195 28.30 3.23 34.19
C ASP A 195 28.13 1.99 35.09
N GLY A 196 28.85 1.99 36.22
CA GLY A 196 28.91 0.81 37.09
C GLY A 196 29.79 -0.35 36.60
N VAL A 197 30.36 -0.28 35.38
CA VAL A 197 31.31 -1.27 34.83
C VAL A 197 32.75 -0.76 34.93
N ALA A 198 33.03 0.42 34.36
CA ALA A 198 34.36 1.02 34.38
C ALA A 198 34.63 1.73 35.71
N ALA A 199 35.89 1.77 36.14
CA ALA A 199 36.31 2.53 37.34
C ALA A 199 36.12 4.05 37.14
N SER A 200 36.32 4.52 35.91
CA SER A 200 36.01 5.89 35.50
C SER A 200 35.79 5.95 33.99
N VAL A 201 34.96 6.88 33.56
CA VAL A 201 34.70 7.15 32.16
C VAL A 201 35.03 8.60 31.83
N ARG A 202 35.77 8.82 30.76
CA ARG A 202 36.06 10.14 30.22
C ARG A 202 35.77 10.17 28.73
N ILE A 203 35.11 11.20 28.24
CA ILE A 203 34.86 11.39 26.82
C ILE A 203 35.79 12.48 26.31
N VAL A 204 36.43 12.20 25.18
CA VAL A 204 37.32 13.13 24.49
C VAL A 204 37.00 13.13 22.99
N GLU A 205 37.42 14.17 22.27
CA GLU A 205 37.38 14.21 20.80
C GLU A 205 38.75 14.66 20.24
N ALA A 206 38.97 14.36 18.97
CA ALA A 206 40.15 14.78 18.23
C ALA A 206 40.29 16.32 18.25
N ALA A 207 41.47 16.88 18.56
CA ALA A 207 41.70 18.31 18.41
C ALA A 207 41.77 18.73 16.95
N VAL A 208 42.33 17.86 16.10
CA VAL A 208 42.47 18.06 14.67
C VAL A 208 41.93 16.85 13.91
N GLY A 209 41.27 17.11 12.74
CA GLY A 209 40.66 16.05 11.95
C GLY A 209 39.24 15.69 12.43
N LYS A 210 38.71 14.62 11.86
CA LYS A 210 37.36 14.13 12.16
C LYS A 210 37.34 13.05 13.23
N ASP A 211 38.34 12.18 13.21
CA ASP A 211 38.41 10.99 14.07
C ASP A 211 39.81 10.85 14.72
N ALA A 212 39.98 9.87 15.62
CA ALA A 212 41.27 9.60 16.28
C ALA A 212 42.39 9.28 15.28
N ALA A 213 42.09 8.59 14.19
CA ALA A 213 43.08 8.25 13.18
C ALA A 213 43.57 9.48 12.43
N ASP A 214 42.70 10.42 12.10
CA ASP A 214 43.05 11.69 11.47
C ASP A 214 43.94 12.53 12.40
N HIS A 215 43.60 12.60 13.70
CA HIS A 215 44.35 13.31 14.72
C HIS A 215 45.81 12.80 14.84
N LEU A 216 45.97 11.49 15.02
CA LEU A 216 47.28 10.86 15.18
C LEU A 216 48.09 10.90 13.87
N THR A 217 47.44 10.76 12.71
CA THR A 217 48.09 10.88 11.39
C THR A 217 48.61 12.29 11.13
N ALA A 218 47.95 13.30 11.71
CA ALA A 218 48.43 14.70 11.65
C ALA A 218 49.60 15.00 12.56
N GLY A 219 50.09 14.01 13.37
CA GLY A 219 51.25 14.12 14.25
C GLY A 219 50.92 14.58 15.66
N HIS A 220 49.65 14.60 16.05
CA HIS A 220 49.19 14.94 17.38
C HIS A 220 49.21 13.74 18.33
N THR A 221 49.27 13.97 19.63
CA THR A 221 49.40 12.94 20.71
C THR A 221 48.04 12.70 21.39
N LEU A 222 47.94 11.61 22.17
CA LEU A 222 46.73 11.29 22.94
C LEU A 222 46.38 12.34 23.99
N ASP A 223 47.39 13.05 24.51
CA ASP A 223 47.20 14.08 25.54
C ASP A 223 46.59 15.37 24.97
N GLU A 224 46.63 15.52 23.64
CA GLU A 224 46.04 16.67 22.95
C GLU A 224 44.56 16.47 22.58
N PHE A 225 43.97 15.32 22.93
CA PHE A 225 42.52 15.16 22.80
C PHE A 225 41.77 16.15 23.69
N ILE A 226 40.73 16.74 23.11
CA ILE A 226 39.92 17.74 23.82
C ILE A 226 38.84 17.00 24.64
N ARG A 227 38.81 17.30 25.95
CA ARG A 227 37.76 16.73 26.82
C ARG A 227 36.41 17.29 26.45
N LEU A 228 35.43 16.39 26.30
CA LEU A 228 34.04 16.74 26.10
C LEU A 228 33.27 16.60 27.41
N GLU A 229 32.64 17.67 27.84
CA GLU A 229 31.64 17.64 28.90
C GLU A 229 30.27 17.48 28.24
N LEU A 230 29.83 16.22 28.04
CA LEU A 230 28.48 15.93 27.59
C LEU A 230 27.58 16.00 28.85
N SER A 231 26.64 16.92 28.86
CA SER A 231 25.65 17.07 29.93
C SER A 231 24.90 15.73 30.11
N GLY A 232 25.22 14.98 31.17
CA GLY A 232 24.56 13.71 31.48
C GLY A 232 25.42 12.57 32.01
N VAL A 233 26.76 12.70 32.04
CA VAL A 233 27.66 11.65 32.59
C VAL A 233 28.01 11.98 34.06
N PRO A 234 27.77 11.08 35.04
CA PRO A 234 28.19 11.30 36.41
C PRO A 234 29.72 11.27 36.53
N ASN A 235 30.32 12.39 36.84
CA ASN A 235 31.74 12.45 37.19
C ASN A 235 31.94 11.92 38.61
N GLY A 236 32.69 10.82 38.79
CA GLY A 236 33.15 10.34 40.10
C GLY A 236 34.20 11.27 40.68
N THR A 237 33.79 12.35 41.33
CA THR A 237 34.57 13.10 42.32
C THR A 237 33.70 13.22 43.58
N PRO A 238 34.30 13.13 44.81
CA PRO A 238 33.49 13.16 46.04
C PRO A 238 32.72 14.46 46.11
N ALA A 239 31.43 14.35 46.34
CA ALA A 239 30.49 15.46 46.36
C ALA A 239 30.66 16.34 47.61
N ASP A 240 30.72 17.64 47.41
CA ASP A 240 30.24 18.62 48.41
C ASP A 240 28.71 18.42 48.60
N PRO A 241 28.17 18.66 49.79
CA PRO A 241 26.79 18.35 50.13
C PRO A 241 25.81 19.13 49.23
N VAL A 242 25.09 18.39 48.44
CA VAL A 242 24.13 18.92 47.47
C VAL A 242 22.85 19.32 48.22
N ASP A 243 22.37 20.52 47.95
CA ASP A 243 21.05 21.02 48.25
C ASP A 243 19.98 20.01 47.79
N ALA A 244 19.32 19.36 48.72
CA ALA A 244 18.33 18.27 48.49
C ALA A 244 16.99 18.74 47.92
N ASP A 245 16.90 19.96 47.39
CA ASP A 245 15.61 20.57 47.04
C ASP A 245 15.44 21.00 45.57
N LYS A 246 16.27 20.48 44.64
CA LYS A 246 16.02 20.64 43.21
C LYS A 246 15.47 19.34 42.59
N PRO A 247 14.22 19.31 42.10
CA PRO A 247 13.68 18.12 41.46
C PRO A 247 14.52 17.74 40.25
N ALA A 248 14.90 16.47 40.16
CA ALA A 248 15.63 15.89 39.02
C ALA A 248 14.98 16.31 37.72
N ARG A 249 15.73 16.92 36.81
CA ARG A 249 15.25 17.39 35.51
C ARG A 249 14.79 16.16 34.70
N ARG A 250 13.47 16.00 34.50
CA ARG A 250 12.87 14.89 33.74
C ARG A 250 13.45 14.87 32.33
N SER A 251 13.66 13.67 31.78
CA SER A 251 14.10 13.49 30.38
C SER A 251 13.15 14.16 29.41
N VAL A 252 13.63 14.58 28.24
CA VAL A 252 12.79 15.18 27.17
C VAL A 252 11.67 14.23 26.75
N ALA A 253 11.95 12.92 26.68
CA ALA A 253 10.92 11.91 26.37
C ALA A 253 9.82 11.90 27.45
N ALA A 254 10.19 11.92 28.74
CA ALA A 254 9.20 11.99 29.83
C ALA A 254 8.39 13.28 29.81
N GLN A 255 9.00 14.42 29.48
CA GLN A 255 8.28 15.69 29.31
C GLN A 255 7.28 15.66 28.14
N VAL A 256 7.63 15.02 27.03
CA VAL A 256 6.71 14.81 25.87
C VAL A 256 5.56 13.89 26.27
N VAL A 257 5.81 12.82 27.04
CA VAL A 257 4.76 11.94 27.56
C VAL A 257 3.81 12.71 28.47
N ASP A 258 4.33 13.52 29.42
CA ASP A 258 3.52 14.33 30.31
C ASP A 258 2.67 15.35 29.51
N LEU A 259 3.27 16.04 28.55
CA LEU A 259 2.56 16.95 27.65
C LEU A 259 1.41 16.23 26.92
N ALA A 260 1.69 15.05 26.36
CA ALA A 260 0.67 14.28 25.65
C ALA A 260 -0.46 13.86 26.59
N ARG A 261 -0.18 13.39 27.78
CA ARG A 261 -1.20 12.97 28.76
C ARG A 261 -2.03 14.11 29.33
N ASN A 262 -1.47 15.31 29.41
CA ASN A 262 -2.19 16.49 29.88
C ASN A 262 -3.11 17.07 28.80
N GLU A 263 -2.70 17.04 27.54
CA GLU A 263 -3.41 17.70 26.42
C GLU A 263 -4.29 16.75 25.60
N TYR A 264 -4.07 15.41 25.71
CA TYR A 264 -4.76 14.44 24.89
C TYR A 264 -5.32 13.28 25.70
N THR A 265 -6.54 12.88 25.36
CA THR A 265 -7.10 11.58 25.73
C THR A 265 -6.59 10.55 24.73
N LEU A 266 -5.85 9.56 25.21
CA LEU A 266 -5.32 8.47 24.40
C LEU A 266 -6.39 7.41 24.16
N GLY A 267 -6.29 6.69 23.05
CA GLY A 267 -7.16 5.59 22.71
C GLY A 267 -6.58 4.75 21.58
N VAL A 268 -7.22 3.64 21.28
CA VAL A 268 -6.86 2.72 20.20
C VAL A 268 -8.06 2.53 19.27
N THR A 269 -7.81 2.41 17.97
CA THR A 269 -8.85 2.13 16.97
C THR A 269 -9.28 0.66 17.03
N ASP A 270 -10.38 0.33 16.38
CA ASP A 270 -10.85 -1.04 16.14
C ASP A 270 -9.90 -1.88 15.25
N THR A 271 -8.92 -1.24 14.63
CA THR A 271 -7.82 -1.86 13.88
C THR A 271 -6.47 -1.77 14.58
N ASP A 272 -6.48 -1.54 15.90
CA ASP A 272 -5.30 -1.46 16.78
C ASP A 272 -4.31 -0.32 16.45
N GLU A 273 -4.80 0.79 15.86
CA GLU A 273 -3.98 1.99 15.64
C GLU A 273 -4.11 2.97 16.83
N PRO A 274 -3.02 3.27 17.57
CA PRO A 274 -3.06 4.20 18.70
C PRO A 274 -3.28 5.65 18.22
N PHE A 275 -4.11 6.38 18.94
CA PHE A 275 -4.42 7.79 18.66
C PHE A 275 -4.52 8.64 19.94
N GLY A 276 -4.52 9.95 19.75
CA GLY A 276 -4.86 10.93 20.78
C GLY A 276 -5.90 11.92 20.30
N VAL A 277 -6.76 12.34 21.19
CA VAL A 277 -7.84 13.33 20.98
C VAL A 277 -7.59 14.52 21.89
N SER A 278 -7.47 15.72 21.34
CA SER A 278 -7.32 16.95 22.11
C SER A 278 -8.67 17.45 22.63
N ALA A 279 -8.67 18.09 23.80
CA ALA A 279 -9.86 18.76 24.34
C ALA A 279 -10.39 19.88 23.42
N THR A 280 -9.51 20.53 22.65
CA THR A 280 -9.88 21.56 21.69
C THR A 280 -10.50 21.00 20.40
N ARG A 281 -10.31 19.68 20.12
CA ARG A 281 -10.83 18.96 18.94
C ARG A 281 -11.38 17.61 19.39
N PRO A 282 -12.48 17.58 20.17
CA PRO A 282 -12.89 16.41 20.96
C PRO A 282 -13.38 15.23 20.11
N HIS A 283 -13.53 15.41 18.81
CA HIS A 283 -13.95 14.35 17.88
C HIS A 283 -12.94 14.07 16.78
N ILE A 284 -11.72 14.64 16.86
CA ILE A 284 -10.65 14.37 15.89
C ILE A 284 -9.59 13.46 16.49
N ALA A 285 -9.51 12.25 16.00
CA ALA A 285 -8.48 11.27 16.35
C ALA A 285 -7.21 11.52 15.53
N MET A 286 -6.12 11.85 16.22
CA MET A 286 -4.80 12.03 15.62
C MET A 286 -3.96 10.77 15.88
N LEU A 287 -3.68 9.99 14.83
CA LEU A 287 -2.87 8.77 14.98
C LEU A 287 -1.47 9.08 15.50
N LEU A 288 -0.94 8.26 16.42
CA LEU A 288 0.42 8.42 16.93
C LEU A 288 1.46 8.27 15.82
N ARG A 289 1.24 7.34 14.88
CA ARG A 289 2.12 7.06 13.74
C ARG A 289 1.75 7.81 12.45
N GLY A 290 0.94 8.85 12.54
CA GLY A 290 0.26 9.53 11.41
C GLY A 290 1.12 10.47 10.55
N GLY A 291 2.43 10.42 10.57
CA GLY A 291 3.30 11.29 9.78
C GLY A 291 3.13 12.79 10.15
N ARG A 292 3.08 13.69 9.14
CA ARG A 292 3.00 15.15 9.39
C ARG A 292 1.69 15.62 10.01
N THR A 293 0.63 14.85 9.87
CA THR A 293 -0.72 15.15 10.43
C THR A 293 -1.00 14.33 11.69
N GLY A 294 -0.03 13.53 12.16
CA GLY A 294 -0.15 12.69 13.33
C GLY A 294 0.21 13.40 14.62
N LEU A 295 -0.16 12.78 15.74
CA LEU A 295 0.05 13.31 17.09
C LEU A 295 1.53 13.57 17.37
N ARG A 296 2.45 12.74 16.89
CA ARG A 296 3.90 12.93 17.08
C ARG A 296 4.41 14.28 16.54
N ALA A 297 3.93 14.71 15.37
CA ALA A 297 4.30 15.99 14.79
C ALA A 297 3.72 17.17 15.60
N GLU A 298 2.49 17.01 16.07
CA GLU A 298 1.81 18.01 16.87
C GLU A 298 2.47 18.16 18.25
N LEU A 299 2.82 17.07 18.92
CA LEU A 299 3.58 17.09 20.18
C LEU A 299 4.96 17.75 20.02
N SER A 300 5.66 17.50 18.92
CA SER A 300 6.93 18.16 18.62
C SER A 300 6.75 19.68 18.51
N ARG A 301 5.70 20.14 17.82
CA ARG A 301 5.38 21.57 17.69
C ARG A 301 5.01 22.21 19.03
N GLN A 302 4.17 21.54 19.81
CA GLN A 302 3.75 22.03 21.15
C GLN A 302 4.93 22.05 22.13
N PHE A 303 5.75 21.02 22.12
CA PHE A 303 6.95 20.98 22.96
C PHE A 303 7.90 22.14 22.65
N PHE A 304 8.11 22.46 21.37
CA PHE A 304 8.90 23.62 20.97
C PHE A 304 8.27 24.93 21.44
N ALA A 305 6.96 25.08 21.30
CA ALA A 305 6.26 26.29 21.75
C ALA A 305 6.35 26.52 23.26
N LEU A 306 6.47 25.44 24.05
CA LEU A 306 6.58 25.52 25.53
C LEU A 306 8.02 25.66 26.02
N ASN A 307 8.99 25.09 25.34
CA ASN A 307 10.35 24.94 25.83
C ASN A 307 11.42 25.69 25.02
N ASP A 308 11.04 26.26 23.88
CA ASP A 308 11.93 26.87 22.88
C ASP A 308 13.09 25.95 22.42
N THR A 309 12.85 24.65 22.51
CA THR A 309 13.79 23.57 22.13
C THR A 309 13.10 22.49 21.33
N VAL A 310 13.81 21.93 20.32
CA VAL A 310 13.27 20.86 19.48
C VAL A 310 13.52 19.51 20.16
N PRO A 311 12.51 18.70 20.41
CA PRO A 311 12.71 17.35 20.92
C PRO A 311 13.42 16.49 19.86
N SER A 312 14.43 15.71 20.27
CA SER A 312 15.15 14.82 19.37
C SER A 312 14.21 13.74 18.78
N GLN A 313 14.56 13.20 17.63
CA GLN A 313 13.79 12.10 17.03
C GLN A 313 13.71 10.88 17.95
N GLN A 314 14.79 10.62 18.72
CA GLN A 314 14.81 9.52 19.68
C GLN A 314 13.86 9.80 20.85
N ALA A 315 13.90 10.98 21.44
CA ALA A 315 12.98 11.34 22.53
C ALA A 315 11.51 11.24 22.10
N LEU A 316 11.19 11.63 20.85
CA LEU A 316 9.85 11.44 20.29
C LEU A 316 9.50 9.97 19.99
N ALA A 317 10.48 9.13 19.68
CA ALA A 317 10.28 7.70 19.47
C ALA A 317 10.04 6.99 20.81
N ASP A 318 10.84 7.30 21.82
CA ASP A 318 10.72 6.73 23.17
C ASP A 318 9.39 7.15 23.83
N ALA A 319 9.05 8.44 23.73
CA ALA A 319 7.74 8.94 24.16
C ALA A 319 6.60 8.25 23.41
N GLY A 320 6.74 8.06 22.09
CA GLY A 320 5.76 7.36 21.26
C GLY A 320 5.48 5.94 21.74
N MET A 321 6.52 5.14 22.04
CA MET A 321 6.37 3.79 22.60
C MET A 321 5.61 3.77 23.92
N VAL A 322 5.90 4.72 24.82
CA VAL A 322 5.19 4.82 26.10
C VAL A 322 3.72 5.18 25.89
N LEU A 323 3.44 6.14 24.99
CA LEU A 323 2.08 6.56 24.67
C LEU A 323 1.27 5.46 23.97
N GLU A 324 1.88 4.69 23.09
CA GLU A 324 1.28 3.50 22.48
C GLU A 324 0.90 2.47 23.57
N GLY A 325 1.80 2.22 24.52
CA GLY A 325 1.55 1.34 25.66
C GLY A 325 0.42 1.82 26.59
N PHE A 326 0.16 3.11 26.67
CA PHE A 326 -1.03 3.63 27.37
C PHE A 326 -2.29 3.48 26.50
N ALA A 327 -2.22 3.82 25.22
CA ALA A 327 -3.35 3.78 24.30
C ALA A 327 -3.93 2.37 24.14
N THR A 328 -3.08 1.35 24.07
CA THR A 328 -3.50 -0.06 23.90
C THR A 328 -4.20 -0.66 25.12
N ARG A 329 -4.23 0.03 26.26
CA ARG A 329 -5.02 -0.38 27.43
C ARG A 329 -6.45 0.13 27.39
N GLU A 330 -6.74 1.09 26.53
CA GLU A 330 -8.07 1.66 26.36
C GLU A 330 -8.97 0.74 25.52
N THR A 331 -10.27 0.86 25.72
CA THR A 331 -11.25 0.14 24.91
C THR A 331 -11.17 0.59 23.45
N PRO A 332 -11.06 -0.33 22.48
CA PRO A 332 -11.03 0.01 21.08
C PRO A 332 -12.26 0.82 20.66
N ARG A 333 -12.03 1.90 19.90
CA ARG A 333 -13.07 2.80 19.40
C ARG A 333 -13.00 2.90 17.90
N ARG A 334 -14.16 2.92 17.27
CA ARG A 334 -14.23 3.13 15.84
C ARG A 334 -13.90 4.56 15.47
N VAL A 335 -13.11 4.72 14.41
CA VAL A 335 -12.71 6.03 13.88
C VAL A 335 -13.13 6.11 12.41
N TYR A 336 -13.94 7.12 12.10
CA TYR A 336 -14.51 7.34 10.78
C TYR A 336 -13.68 8.34 9.96
N LEU A 337 -13.90 8.37 8.65
CA LEU A 337 -13.21 9.34 7.76
C LEU A 337 -14.03 10.61 7.51
N ARG A 338 -15.33 10.46 7.21
CA ARG A 338 -16.21 11.57 6.86
C ARG A 338 -17.55 11.49 7.55
N ALA A 339 -18.14 10.33 7.56
CA ALA A 339 -19.47 10.08 8.12
C ALA A 339 -19.37 9.00 9.19
N GLY A 340 -20.04 9.19 10.30
CA GLY A 340 -20.12 8.25 11.42
C GLY A 340 -21.49 8.32 12.07
N ASP A 341 -21.88 7.30 12.81
CA ASP A 341 -23.17 7.21 13.46
C ASP A 341 -23.08 6.83 14.94
N SER A 342 -24.00 7.33 15.72
CA SER A 342 -24.17 6.97 17.14
C SER A 342 -25.60 7.33 17.58
N ASP A 343 -26.20 6.42 18.35
CA ASP A 343 -27.50 6.63 19.00
C ASP A 343 -28.61 7.14 18.05
N GLY A 344 -28.66 6.59 16.84
CA GLY A 344 -29.68 6.94 15.84
C GLY A 344 -29.48 8.33 15.21
N ALA A 345 -28.31 8.94 15.36
CA ALA A 345 -27.92 10.13 14.63
C ALA A 345 -26.71 9.84 13.73
N VAL A 346 -26.60 10.58 12.65
CA VAL A 346 -25.45 10.59 11.76
C VAL A 346 -24.66 11.88 11.97
N TYR A 347 -23.36 11.78 11.97
CA TYR A 347 -22.42 12.88 12.13
C TYR A 347 -21.51 12.96 10.92
N LEU A 348 -21.37 14.16 10.33
CA LEU A 348 -20.50 14.41 9.19
C LEU A 348 -19.41 15.40 9.60
N ASP A 349 -18.15 15.00 9.49
CA ASP A 349 -17.01 15.90 9.68
C ASP A 349 -16.96 16.92 8.55
N MET A 350 -17.06 18.22 8.86
CA MET A 350 -16.96 19.27 7.86
C MET A 350 -15.57 19.36 7.21
N GLY A 351 -14.53 18.83 7.87
CA GLY A 351 -13.15 18.91 7.38
C GLY A 351 -12.55 20.31 7.45
N ASP A 352 -13.23 21.26 8.08
CA ASP A 352 -12.81 22.64 8.27
C ASP A 352 -11.80 22.79 9.42
N PRO A 353 -11.05 23.90 9.51
CA PRO A 353 -10.11 24.15 10.60
C PRO A 353 -10.75 24.22 11.97
N ASP A 354 -11.99 24.71 12.04
CA ASP A 354 -12.75 24.91 13.28
C ASP A 354 -13.40 23.61 13.79
N CYS A 355 -13.22 22.51 13.03
CA CYS A 355 -13.69 21.17 13.39
C CYS A 355 -15.22 21.12 13.62
N HIS A 356 -15.99 21.81 12.77
CA HIS A 356 -17.43 21.66 12.80
C HIS A 356 -17.89 20.29 12.33
N VAL A 357 -19.02 19.86 12.86
CA VAL A 357 -19.69 18.61 12.53
C VAL A 357 -21.17 18.90 12.23
N ILE A 358 -21.72 18.27 11.21
CA ILE A 358 -23.16 18.27 10.96
C ILE A 358 -23.75 17.04 11.68
N GLU A 359 -24.68 17.27 12.59
CA GLU A 359 -25.50 16.23 13.20
C GLU A 359 -26.83 16.14 12.45
N ILE A 360 -27.18 14.95 11.98
CA ILE A 360 -28.46 14.62 11.34
C ILE A 360 -29.24 13.72 12.29
N ARG A 361 -30.38 14.20 12.77
CA ARG A 361 -31.24 13.48 13.74
C ARG A 361 -32.71 13.91 13.60
N GLY A 362 -33.62 12.95 13.67
CA GLY A 362 -35.05 13.23 13.78
C GLY A 362 -35.64 14.03 12.61
N GLY A 363 -35.12 13.87 11.42
CA GLY A 363 -35.60 14.55 10.19
C GLY A 363 -35.09 15.98 10.00
N SER A 364 -34.11 16.41 10.81
CA SER A 364 -33.46 17.72 10.73
C SER A 364 -31.94 17.57 10.89
N TRP A 365 -31.20 18.59 10.58
CA TRP A 365 -29.75 18.66 10.80
C TRP A 365 -29.38 19.97 11.49
N ARG A 366 -28.21 19.94 12.15
CA ARG A 366 -27.64 21.16 12.78
C ARG A 366 -26.10 21.09 12.72
N LEU A 367 -25.47 22.26 12.75
CA LEU A 367 -24.04 22.41 12.91
C LEU A 367 -23.69 22.39 14.40
N THR A 368 -22.64 21.62 14.75
CA THR A 368 -22.12 21.50 16.13
C THR A 368 -20.60 21.40 16.13
N ASN A 369 -19.97 21.66 17.28
CA ASN A 369 -18.52 21.55 17.46
C ASN A 369 -18.12 20.26 18.20
N THR A 370 -19.09 19.41 18.53
CA THR A 370 -18.84 18.16 19.24
C THR A 370 -19.63 17.01 18.64
N ALA A 371 -19.03 15.82 18.62
CA ALA A 371 -19.68 14.58 18.23
C ALA A 371 -19.27 13.44 19.18
N PRO A 372 -20.14 12.46 19.44
CA PRO A 372 -19.80 11.27 20.23
C PRO A 372 -18.94 10.29 19.45
N VAL A 373 -18.79 10.47 18.16
CA VAL A 373 -17.97 9.66 17.23
C VAL A 373 -16.63 10.35 16.97
N LEU A 374 -15.63 9.56 16.55
CA LEU A 374 -14.30 10.05 16.22
C LEU A 374 -14.06 10.04 14.73
N PHE A 375 -13.41 11.10 14.24
CA PHE A 375 -13.01 11.23 12.85
C PHE A 375 -11.49 11.27 12.70
N ARG A 376 -10.99 10.63 11.65
CA ARG A 376 -9.60 10.74 11.20
C ARG A 376 -9.54 11.59 9.94
N ARG A 377 -8.79 12.67 9.99
CA ARG A 377 -8.50 13.49 8.82
C ARG A 377 -7.21 13.04 8.17
N THR A 378 -7.24 12.86 6.87
CA THR A 378 -6.08 12.51 6.05
C THR A 378 -5.64 13.70 5.21
N LYS A 379 -4.57 13.57 4.44
CA LYS A 379 -4.18 14.59 3.45
C LYS A 379 -5.21 14.78 2.33
N LEU A 380 -6.16 13.85 2.20
CA LEU A 380 -7.21 13.88 1.19
C LEU A 380 -8.51 14.47 1.73
N THR A 381 -8.64 14.68 3.02
CA THR A 381 -9.83 15.27 3.63
C THR A 381 -9.92 16.74 3.26
N GLY A 382 -10.89 17.10 2.42
CA GLY A 382 -11.22 18.48 2.08
C GLY A 382 -12.43 18.98 2.88
N THR A 383 -12.69 20.28 2.81
CA THR A 383 -13.78 20.93 3.54
C THR A 383 -15.10 20.81 2.77
N LEU A 384 -16.14 20.29 3.43
CA LEU A 384 -17.51 20.34 2.92
C LEU A 384 -17.96 21.79 2.76
N PRO A 385 -18.85 22.11 1.80
CA PRO A 385 -19.39 23.45 1.68
C PRO A 385 -20.16 23.84 2.94
N ALA A 386 -20.04 25.12 3.36
CA ALA A 386 -20.88 25.63 4.42
C ALA A 386 -22.35 25.59 3.96
N PRO A 387 -23.25 24.82 4.60
CA PRO A 387 -24.60 24.63 4.09
C PRO A 387 -25.39 25.91 4.18
N GLN A 388 -26.11 26.22 3.13
CA GLN A 388 -27.01 27.39 3.03
C GLN A 388 -28.40 26.96 2.54
N ALA A 389 -29.42 27.72 2.84
CA ALA A 389 -30.74 27.53 2.24
C ALA A 389 -30.65 27.63 0.71
N GLY A 390 -31.19 26.66 -0.01
CA GLY A 390 -31.05 26.61 -1.46
C GLY A 390 -32.01 25.64 -2.12
N ASP A 391 -31.69 25.28 -3.36
CA ASP A 391 -32.50 24.42 -4.20
C ASP A 391 -31.65 23.30 -4.82
N LEU A 392 -32.04 22.06 -4.57
CA LEU A 392 -31.37 20.86 -5.12
C LEU A 392 -31.50 20.81 -6.65
N SER A 393 -32.53 21.44 -7.26
CA SER A 393 -32.69 21.43 -8.71
C SER A 393 -31.53 22.07 -9.46
N LYS A 394 -30.81 23.01 -8.82
CA LYS A 394 -29.60 23.63 -9.38
C LYS A 394 -28.46 22.65 -9.63
N LEU A 395 -28.46 21.49 -8.96
CA LEU A 395 -27.48 20.43 -9.24
C LEU A 395 -27.50 20.01 -10.71
N TRP A 396 -28.69 20.01 -11.34
CA TRP A 396 -28.88 19.54 -12.70
C TRP A 396 -28.35 20.49 -13.79
N GLU A 397 -28.01 21.72 -13.39
CA GLU A 397 -27.33 22.67 -14.30
C GLU A 397 -25.84 22.25 -14.52
N PHE A 398 -25.28 21.47 -13.59
CA PHE A 398 -23.89 21.01 -13.59
C PHE A 398 -23.77 19.50 -13.84
N VAL A 399 -24.78 18.74 -13.46
CA VAL A 399 -24.86 17.30 -13.60
C VAL A 399 -25.89 16.94 -14.65
N GLY A 400 -25.43 16.75 -15.89
CA GLY A 400 -26.27 16.44 -17.02
C GLY A 400 -26.77 14.99 -16.98
N VAL A 401 -27.76 14.70 -16.14
CA VAL A 401 -28.39 13.38 -15.99
C VAL A 401 -29.84 13.47 -16.49
N ALA A 402 -30.29 12.43 -17.22
CA ALA A 402 -31.68 12.34 -17.62
C ALA A 402 -32.59 12.43 -16.41
N GLU A 403 -33.74 13.13 -16.57
CA GLU A 403 -34.65 13.40 -15.45
C GLU A 403 -35.08 12.12 -14.72
N ALA A 404 -35.40 11.08 -15.47
CA ALA A 404 -35.73 9.75 -14.91
C ALA A 404 -34.62 9.08 -14.07
N ASP A 405 -33.36 9.49 -14.23
CA ASP A 405 -32.21 8.94 -13.49
C ASP A 405 -31.77 9.84 -12.31
N ARG A 406 -32.30 11.05 -12.19
CA ARG A 406 -32.01 11.99 -11.11
C ARG A 406 -32.23 11.39 -9.70
N PRO A 407 -33.34 10.65 -9.43
CA PRO A 407 -33.55 10.01 -8.14
C PRO A 407 -32.43 9.03 -7.77
N LEU A 408 -31.84 8.33 -8.73
CA LEU A 408 -30.73 7.38 -8.51
C LEU A 408 -29.48 8.12 -8.01
N VAL A 409 -29.14 9.25 -8.63
CA VAL A 409 -27.98 10.06 -8.24
C VAL A 409 -28.21 10.72 -6.88
N VAL A 410 -29.40 11.27 -6.63
CA VAL A 410 -29.77 11.86 -5.33
C VAL A 410 -29.70 10.80 -4.23
N ALA A 411 -30.27 9.63 -4.47
CA ALA A 411 -30.23 8.52 -3.51
C ALA A 411 -28.79 8.08 -3.21
N TRP A 412 -27.93 8.02 -4.24
CA TRP A 412 -26.50 7.69 -4.04
C TRP A 412 -25.78 8.75 -3.19
N LEU A 413 -26.01 10.03 -3.44
CA LEU A 413 -25.45 11.13 -2.62
C LEU A 413 -25.92 11.04 -1.17
N ILE A 414 -27.22 10.81 -0.96
CA ILE A 414 -27.80 10.67 0.38
C ILE A 414 -27.24 9.41 1.07
N ALA A 415 -27.13 8.29 0.35
CA ALA A 415 -26.53 7.07 0.90
C ALA A 415 -25.10 7.33 1.39
N ALA A 416 -24.28 8.08 0.61
CA ALA A 416 -22.94 8.46 1.00
C ALA A 416 -22.88 9.37 2.24
N LEU A 417 -23.94 10.09 2.56
CA LEU A 417 -24.05 10.95 3.74
C LEU A 417 -24.62 10.24 4.98
N VAL A 418 -25.61 9.35 4.81
CA VAL A 418 -26.37 8.81 5.96
C VAL A 418 -26.30 7.30 6.14
N GLN A 419 -25.81 6.55 5.19
CA GLN A 419 -25.61 5.10 5.32
C GLN A 419 -24.13 4.79 5.58
N ILE A 420 -23.76 4.42 6.81
CA ILE A 420 -22.37 4.29 7.22
C ILE A 420 -21.87 2.83 7.08
N ASP A 421 -22.61 1.90 7.63
CA ASP A 421 -22.20 0.50 7.79
C ASP A 421 -22.91 -0.50 6.88
N VAL A 422 -23.48 -0.02 5.80
CA VAL A 422 -24.20 -0.84 4.83
C VAL A 422 -23.48 -0.86 3.47
N PRO A 423 -23.71 -1.88 2.65
CA PRO A 423 -23.18 -1.91 1.29
C PRO A 423 -23.67 -0.73 0.44
N HIS A 424 -22.73 -0.10 -0.30
CA HIS A 424 -23.04 0.98 -1.21
C HIS A 424 -22.96 0.52 -2.67
N PRO A 425 -23.93 0.87 -3.53
CA PRO A 425 -23.77 0.64 -4.96
C PRO A 425 -22.64 1.49 -5.51
N ILE A 426 -21.94 0.95 -6.47
CA ILE A 426 -20.89 1.64 -7.22
C ILE A 426 -21.58 2.53 -8.27
N LEU A 427 -21.46 3.84 -8.16
CA LEU A 427 -22.03 4.75 -9.14
C LEU A 427 -21.20 4.70 -10.44
N GLY A 428 -21.77 4.16 -11.49
CA GLY A 428 -21.15 4.07 -12.82
C GLY A 428 -21.64 5.20 -13.72
N LEU A 429 -20.79 6.21 -14.00
CA LEU A 429 -21.12 7.32 -14.89
C LEU A 429 -20.65 6.98 -16.32
N LEU A 430 -21.59 6.63 -17.17
CA LEU A 430 -21.35 6.18 -18.53
C LEU A 430 -21.64 7.30 -19.52
N ALA A 431 -20.73 7.55 -20.44
CA ALA A 431 -20.96 8.54 -21.47
C ALA A 431 -19.95 8.43 -22.62
N GLU A 432 -20.32 8.88 -23.81
CA GLU A 432 -19.40 9.05 -24.93
C GLU A 432 -18.23 9.98 -24.62
N GLN A 433 -17.22 9.96 -25.48
CA GLN A 433 -16.10 10.90 -25.38
C GLN A 433 -16.56 12.34 -25.47
N GLY A 434 -16.08 13.19 -24.55
CA GLY A 434 -16.44 14.63 -24.51
C GLY A 434 -17.72 14.97 -23.75
N ALA A 435 -18.32 14.03 -23.02
CA ALA A 435 -19.49 14.21 -22.18
C ALA A 435 -19.11 14.50 -20.71
N THR A 436 -18.40 15.54 -20.40
CA THR A 436 -18.15 16.11 -19.05
C THR A 436 -18.11 15.15 -17.84
N LYS A 437 -17.83 13.84 -18.06
CA LYS A 437 -17.80 12.79 -17.00
C LYS A 437 -16.99 13.19 -15.77
N SER A 438 -15.75 13.62 -16.02
CA SER A 438 -14.83 14.01 -14.95
C SER A 438 -15.32 15.24 -14.20
N THR A 439 -15.99 16.20 -14.87
CA THR A 439 -16.58 17.37 -14.23
C THR A 439 -17.76 16.97 -13.35
N VAL A 440 -18.67 16.12 -13.86
CA VAL A 440 -19.79 15.58 -13.09
C VAL A 440 -19.29 14.84 -11.86
N THR A 441 -18.27 13.98 -12.02
CA THR A 441 -17.68 13.26 -10.88
C THR A 441 -17.12 14.21 -9.83
N ARG A 442 -16.39 15.26 -10.23
CA ARG A 442 -15.87 16.28 -9.28
C ARG A 442 -17.00 16.99 -8.53
N VAL A 443 -18.08 17.36 -9.24
CA VAL A 443 -19.27 17.98 -8.64
C VAL A 443 -19.88 17.08 -7.57
N LEU A 444 -20.12 15.80 -7.88
CA LEU A 444 -20.70 14.84 -6.94
C LEU A 444 -19.79 14.59 -5.72
N VAL A 445 -18.49 14.36 -5.95
CA VAL A 445 -17.50 14.18 -4.86
C VAL A 445 -17.44 15.41 -3.97
N SER A 446 -17.55 16.61 -4.54
CA SER A 446 -17.47 17.87 -3.79
C SER A 446 -18.62 18.06 -2.79
N LEU A 447 -19.73 17.37 -2.97
CA LEU A 447 -20.91 17.43 -2.08
C LEU A 447 -20.82 16.43 -0.91
N VAL A 448 -20.07 15.34 -1.05
CA VAL A 448 -20.09 14.25 -0.05
C VAL A 448 -18.73 13.98 0.59
N ASP A 449 -17.63 14.09 -0.17
CA ASP A 449 -16.26 13.91 0.35
C ASP A 449 -15.25 14.72 -0.46
N PRO A 450 -15.26 16.06 -0.35
CA PRO A 450 -14.29 16.91 -1.02
C PRO A 450 -12.86 16.45 -0.74
N SER A 451 -12.03 16.44 -1.78
CA SER A 451 -10.66 15.95 -1.68
C SER A 451 -9.70 16.78 -2.54
N ALA A 452 -8.44 16.88 -2.12
CA ALA A 452 -7.37 17.48 -2.92
C ALA A 452 -7.13 16.70 -4.24
N VAL A 453 -7.53 15.42 -4.28
CA VAL A 453 -7.46 14.56 -5.48
C VAL A 453 -8.81 13.86 -5.64
N PRO A 454 -9.82 14.58 -6.15
CA PRO A 454 -11.18 14.07 -6.27
C PRO A 454 -11.31 12.94 -7.30
N LEU A 455 -10.47 12.95 -8.32
CA LEU A 455 -10.42 11.93 -9.38
C LEU A 455 -9.09 11.20 -9.34
N ARG A 456 -9.13 9.89 -9.46
CA ARG A 456 -7.95 9.03 -9.38
C ARG A 456 -7.88 8.09 -10.57
N GLN A 457 -6.68 7.79 -10.99
CA GLN A 457 -6.46 6.71 -11.97
C GLN A 457 -6.76 5.37 -11.31
N PRO A 458 -7.23 4.38 -12.10
CA PRO A 458 -7.36 3.02 -11.62
C PRO A 458 -6.02 2.52 -11.04
N PRO A 459 -6.03 1.90 -9.85
CA PRO A 459 -4.81 1.42 -9.21
C PRO A 459 -4.19 0.28 -10.03
N ARG A 460 -2.86 0.22 -10.04
CA ARG A 460 -2.12 -0.82 -10.76
C ARG A 460 -2.08 -2.15 -10.00
N ASP A 461 -2.18 -2.08 -8.68
CA ASP A 461 -2.08 -3.22 -7.76
C ASP A 461 -3.02 -3.07 -6.55
N ILE A 462 -3.15 -4.14 -5.79
CA ILE A 462 -4.03 -4.21 -4.60
C ILE A 462 -3.52 -3.28 -3.49
N ASP A 463 -2.21 -3.07 -3.39
CA ASP A 463 -1.61 -2.24 -2.34
C ASP A 463 -1.91 -0.77 -2.57
N GLY A 464 -1.77 -0.31 -3.80
CA GLY A 464 -2.19 1.02 -4.22
C GLY A 464 -3.69 1.25 -4.00
N TRP A 465 -4.53 0.24 -4.32
CA TRP A 465 -5.97 0.28 -4.05
C TRP A 465 -6.26 0.43 -2.56
N THR A 466 -5.71 -0.47 -1.73
CA THR A 466 -5.95 -0.47 -0.28
C THR A 466 -5.54 0.86 0.34
N THR A 467 -4.38 1.40 -0.05
CA THR A 467 -3.89 2.69 0.43
C THR A 467 -4.83 3.84 0.05
N ALA A 468 -5.29 3.87 -1.20
CA ALA A 468 -6.19 4.91 -1.69
C ALA A 468 -7.57 4.83 -1.01
N ALA A 469 -8.11 3.62 -0.85
CA ALA A 469 -9.41 3.37 -0.22
C ALA A 469 -9.38 3.63 1.30
N ALA A 470 -8.27 3.30 2.00
CA ALA A 470 -8.12 3.58 3.42
C ALA A 470 -8.05 5.09 3.74
N ALA A 471 -7.72 5.94 2.76
CA ALA A 471 -7.48 7.37 2.96
C ALA A 471 -8.69 8.28 2.66
N SER A 472 -9.79 7.79 2.10
CA SER A 472 -10.96 8.58 1.70
C SER A 472 -12.26 7.82 1.92
N TRP A 473 -13.34 8.55 2.20
CA TRP A 473 -14.69 7.98 2.29
C TRP A 473 -15.27 7.67 0.90
N VAL A 474 -15.05 8.59 -0.05
CA VAL A 474 -15.43 8.39 -1.45
C VAL A 474 -14.18 8.16 -2.30
N VAL A 475 -14.20 7.12 -3.12
CA VAL A 475 -13.15 6.80 -4.10
C VAL A 475 -13.71 6.92 -5.50
N ALA A 476 -13.28 7.93 -6.25
CA ALA A 476 -13.71 8.12 -7.63
C ALA A 476 -12.57 7.74 -8.60
N LEU A 477 -12.82 6.74 -9.44
CA LEU A 477 -11.90 6.27 -10.48
C LEU A 477 -12.29 6.86 -11.83
N ASP A 478 -11.35 7.56 -12.46
CA ASP A 478 -11.56 8.26 -13.71
C ASP A 478 -11.09 7.44 -14.90
N ASN A 479 -11.86 7.50 -16.00
CA ASN A 479 -11.50 6.94 -17.30
C ASN A 479 -11.28 5.42 -17.31
N LEU A 480 -12.20 4.66 -16.69
CA LEU A 480 -12.28 3.21 -16.85
C LEU A 480 -12.88 2.92 -18.23
N SER A 481 -12.07 2.40 -19.16
CA SER A 481 -12.49 2.08 -20.51
C SER A 481 -12.31 0.59 -20.79
N GLY A 482 -13.28 -0.02 -21.49
CA GLY A 482 -13.26 -1.43 -21.86
C GLY A 482 -13.55 -2.36 -20.69
N THR A 483 -13.09 -3.60 -20.80
CA THR A 483 -13.32 -4.64 -19.78
C THR A 483 -12.59 -4.32 -18.49
N VAL A 484 -13.33 -4.29 -17.38
CA VAL A 484 -12.76 -4.12 -16.06
C VAL A 484 -11.87 -5.33 -15.71
N PRO A 485 -10.56 -5.14 -15.46
CA PRO A 485 -9.68 -6.25 -15.08
C PRO A 485 -10.21 -7.01 -13.86
N GLU A 486 -10.10 -8.33 -13.86
CA GLU A 486 -10.62 -9.19 -12.80
C GLU A 486 -10.22 -8.75 -11.38
N ARG A 487 -8.94 -8.42 -11.19
CA ARG A 487 -8.41 -7.93 -9.90
C ARG A 487 -9.07 -6.63 -9.44
N LEU A 488 -9.32 -5.71 -10.38
CA LEU A 488 -9.99 -4.45 -10.06
C LEU A 488 -11.47 -4.68 -9.76
N SER A 489 -12.14 -5.55 -10.52
CA SER A 489 -13.52 -5.99 -10.27
C SER A 489 -13.68 -6.51 -8.83
N ASP A 490 -12.78 -7.40 -8.40
CA ASP A 490 -12.79 -7.96 -7.04
C ASP A 490 -12.55 -6.87 -5.96
N CYS A 491 -11.64 -5.93 -6.22
CA CYS A 491 -11.40 -4.79 -5.32
C CYS A 491 -12.62 -3.87 -5.19
N LEU A 492 -13.28 -3.57 -6.30
CA LEU A 492 -14.49 -2.75 -6.33
C LEU A 492 -15.66 -3.43 -5.60
N CYS A 493 -15.88 -4.71 -5.85
CA CYS A 493 -16.90 -5.49 -5.15
C CYS A 493 -16.68 -5.48 -3.65
N ARG A 494 -15.46 -5.74 -3.19
CA ARG A 494 -15.12 -5.76 -1.77
C ARG A 494 -15.24 -4.39 -1.12
N ALA A 495 -14.78 -3.32 -1.79
CA ALA A 495 -14.92 -1.96 -1.26
C ALA A 495 -16.37 -1.54 -1.07
N SER A 496 -17.26 -1.95 -1.99
CA SER A 496 -18.71 -1.70 -1.90
C SER A 496 -19.38 -2.43 -0.73
N THR A 497 -18.99 -3.69 -0.46
CA THR A 497 -19.66 -4.54 0.54
C THR A 497 -18.88 -4.71 1.84
N GLY A 498 -17.66 -4.38 1.88
CA GLY A 498 -16.70 -4.50 2.98
C GLY A 498 -15.44 -5.23 2.53
N ASP A 499 -14.29 -4.57 2.67
CA ASP A 499 -12.97 -5.11 2.35
C ASP A 499 -12.12 -5.20 3.61
N GLY A 500 -11.27 -6.22 3.66
CA GLY A 500 -10.26 -6.39 4.69
C GLY A 500 -8.94 -6.80 4.05
N SER A 501 -7.87 -6.14 4.45
CA SER A 501 -6.51 -6.48 4.03
C SER A 501 -5.65 -6.69 5.26
N VAL A 502 -4.94 -7.80 5.28
CA VAL A 502 -3.94 -8.11 6.30
C VAL A 502 -2.57 -8.10 5.62
N LYS A 503 -1.69 -7.25 6.06
CA LYS A 503 -0.33 -7.14 5.56
C LYS A 503 0.65 -7.27 6.72
N ARG A 504 1.86 -7.73 6.43
CA ARG A 504 2.94 -7.66 7.41
C ARG A 504 3.23 -6.20 7.75
N ALA A 505 3.27 -5.87 9.02
CA ALA A 505 3.67 -4.54 9.47
C ALA A 505 5.13 -4.30 9.09
N LEU A 506 5.44 -3.09 8.59
CA LEU A 506 6.80 -2.74 8.21
C LEU A 506 7.70 -2.68 9.44
N TYR A 507 8.90 -3.25 9.33
CA TYR A 507 9.93 -3.28 10.37
C TYR A 507 9.64 -4.17 11.59
N THR A 508 8.70 -5.13 11.45
CA THR A 508 8.41 -6.14 12.46
C THR A 508 8.50 -7.55 11.86
N ASP A 509 8.87 -8.55 12.67
CA ASP A 509 9.05 -9.92 12.18
C ASP A 509 7.76 -10.75 12.21
N SER A 510 6.83 -10.43 13.12
CA SER A 510 5.61 -11.21 13.34
C SER A 510 4.32 -10.40 13.43
N ASP A 511 4.39 -9.07 13.30
CA ASP A 511 3.25 -8.19 13.47
C ASP A 511 2.50 -7.97 12.15
N VAL A 512 1.18 -7.76 12.22
CA VAL A 512 0.30 -7.58 11.06
C VAL A 512 -0.40 -6.22 11.13
N ALA A 513 -0.44 -5.53 9.99
CA ALA A 513 -1.28 -4.36 9.79
C ALA A 513 -2.63 -4.81 9.21
N VAL A 514 -3.69 -4.59 9.96
CA VAL A 514 -5.07 -4.88 9.55
C VAL A 514 -5.71 -3.60 9.04
N THR A 515 -6.29 -3.66 7.85
CA THR A 515 -7.07 -2.56 7.28
C THR A 515 -8.43 -3.11 6.89
N SER A 516 -9.49 -2.57 7.46
CA SER A 516 -10.87 -2.90 7.10
C SER A 516 -11.59 -1.62 6.71
N PHE A 517 -12.32 -1.67 5.59
CA PHE A 517 -13.06 -0.51 5.11
C PHE A 517 -14.24 -0.90 4.23
N ARG A 518 -15.23 -0.03 4.20
CA ARG A 518 -16.32 0.03 3.22
C ARG A 518 -16.35 1.44 2.65
N ARG A 519 -16.50 1.57 1.32
CA ARG A 519 -16.36 2.87 0.65
C ARG A 519 -17.46 3.11 -0.35
N CYS A 520 -17.86 4.36 -0.48
CA CYS A 520 -18.64 4.82 -1.61
C CYS A 520 -17.72 4.94 -2.82
N VAL A 521 -18.06 4.29 -3.91
CA VAL A 521 -17.23 4.25 -5.11
C VAL A 521 -17.97 4.88 -6.29
N ILE A 522 -17.26 5.74 -7.02
CA ILE A 522 -17.68 6.25 -8.32
C ILE A 522 -16.71 5.73 -9.37
N VAL A 523 -17.22 5.24 -10.47
CA VAL A 523 -16.42 4.91 -11.64
C VAL A 523 -16.97 5.65 -12.84
N ASN A 524 -16.13 6.21 -13.68
CA ASN A 524 -16.59 6.81 -14.92
C ASN A 524 -15.81 6.25 -16.13
N GLY A 525 -16.48 6.16 -17.26
CA GLY A 525 -15.90 5.57 -18.48
C GLY A 525 -16.74 5.79 -19.72
N VAL A 526 -16.19 5.38 -20.88
CA VAL A 526 -16.94 5.40 -22.14
C VAL A 526 -17.77 4.13 -22.26
N ASP A 527 -17.12 2.98 -22.11
CA ASP A 527 -17.74 1.67 -22.17
C ASP A 527 -17.26 0.87 -20.94
N LEU A 528 -18.05 0.85 -19.88
CA LEU A 528 -17.76 0.01 -18.73
C LEU A 528 -18.29 -1.40 -19.02
N ILE A 529 -17.46 -2.23 -19.60
CA ILE A 529 -17.80 -3.63 -19.84
C ILE A 529 -17.54 -4.40 -18.53
N VAL A 530 -18.62 -4.80 -17.89
CA VAL A 530 -18.59 -5.58 -16.66
C VAL A 530 -18.85 -7.04 -17.00
N ASP A 531 -17.80 -7.79 -17.29
CA ASP A 531 -17.89 -9.21 -17.66
C ASP A 531 -18.30 -10.12 -16.49
N LYS A 532 -18.14 -9.63 -15.25
CA LYS A 532 -18.48 -10.38 -14.03
C LYS A 532 -19.85 -9.95 -13.51
N GLY A 533 -20.80 -10.89 -13.47
CA GLY A 533 -22.15 -10.68 -12.93
C GLY A 533 -22.13 -10.12 -11.49
N ASP A 534 -21.13 -10.52 -10.69
CA ASP A 534 -20.98 -10.04 -9.30
C ASP A 534 -20.74 -8.53 -9.20
N LEU A 535 -19.94 -7.95 -10.08
CA LEU A 535 -19.74 -6.50 -10.17
C LEU A 535 -20.96 -5.81 -10.80
N ALA A 536 -21.54 -6.41 -11.86
CA ALA A 536 -22.70 -5.86 -12.54
C ALA A 536 -23.88 -5.62 -11.60
N GLU A 537 -24.14 -6.54 -10.67
CA GLU A 537 -25.19 -6.41 -9.67
C GLU A 537 -24.94 -5.33 -8.61
N ARG A 538 -23.71 -4.81 -8.52
CA ARG A 538 -23.31 -3.75 -7.58
C ARG A 538 -23.16 -2.40 -8.24
N VAL A 539 -23.08 -2.34 -9.54
CA VAL A 539 -22.96 -1.08 -10.27
C VAL A 539 -24.35 -0.47 -10.46
N LEU A 540 -24.47 0.80 -10.13
CA LEU A 540 -25.60 1.66 -10.46
C LEU A 540 -25.23 2.47 -11.71
N PRO A 541 -25.58 2.00 -12.93
CA PRO A 541 -25.20 2.67 -14.14
C PRO A 541 -26.10 3.89 -14.39
N VAL A 542 -25.49 5.04 -14.62
CA VAL A 542 -26.15 6.29 -14.97
C VAL A 542 -25.53 6.83 -16.25
N GLU A 543 -26.34 7.01 -17.27
CA GLU A 543 -25.91 7.55 -18.55
C GLU A 543 -25.93 9.07 -18.54
N LEU A 544 -24.81 9.66 -18.98
CA LEU A 544 -24.70 11.09 -19.15
C LEU A 544 -24.90 11.44 -20.64
N PRO A 545 -25.91 12.26 -20.97
CA PRO A 545 -26.15 12.64 -22.35
C PRO A 545 -25.01 13.49 -22.91
N ARG A 546 -24.87 13.47 -24.21
CA ARG A 546 -23.87 14.28 -24.92
C ARG A 546 -24.16 15.75 -24.72
N VAL A 547 -23.13 16.53 -24.33
CA VAL A 547 -23.27 17.97 -24.16
C VAL A 547 -23.31 18.67 -25.53
N THR A 548 -24.38 19.38 -25.78
CA THR A 548 -24.60 20.14 -27.01
C THR A 548 -23.93 21.54 -26.99
N LYS A 549 -23.85 22.16 -25.82
CA LYS A 549 -23.19 23.46 -25.61
C LYS A 549 -22.06 23.31 -24.58
N ARG A 550 -20.84 23.48 -25.03
CA ARG A 550 -19.67 23.44 -24.14
C ARG A 550 -19.52 24.79 -23.45
N ARG A 551 -19.16 24.74 -22.18
CA ARG A 551 -18.78 25.88 -21.34
C ARG A 551 -17.29 25.75 -21.00
N SER A 552 -16.63 26.86 -20.68
CA SER A 552 -15.26 26.77 -20.16
C SER A 552 -15.25 26.09 -18.78
N GLU A 553 -14.16 25.42 -18.45
CA GLU A 553 -14.01 24.77 -17.13
C GLU A 553 -14.04 25.81 -16.00
N ASP A 554 -13.46 26.96 -16.21
CA ASP A 554 -13.42 28.06 -15.24
C ASP A 554 -14.81 28.64 -14.96
N ASP A 555 -15.64 28.83 -16.01
CA ASP A 555 -17.02 29.30 -15.83
C ASP A 555 -17.85 28.29 -15.03
N VAL A 556 -17.75 27.01 -15.41
CA VAL A 556 -18.47 25.96 -14.70
C VAL A 556 -18.04 25.88 -13.24
N ASN A 557 -16.74 25.90 -12.95
CA ASN A 557 -16.23 25.87 -11.58
C ASN A 557 -16.66 27.10 -10.78
N THR A 558 -16.58 28.29 -11.38
CA THR A 558 -16.97 29.54 -10.71
C THR A 558 -18.47 29.57 -10.34
N GLU A 559 -19.32 29.13 -11.25
CA GLU A 559 -20.75 29.04 -10.99
C GLU A 559 -21.10 27.90 -10.02
N TRP A 560 -20.38 26.77 -10.11
CA TRP A 560 -20.57 25.69 -9.17
C TRP A 560 -20.22 26.10 -7.73
N GLU A 561 -19.08 26.75 -7.52
CA GLU A 561 -18.70 27.22 -6.17
C GLU A 561 -19.72 28.20 -5.56
N LYS A 562 -20.42 28.96 -6.39
CA LYS A 562 -21.53 29.83 -5.91
C LYS A 562 -22.81 29.04 -5.59
N ALA A 563 -23.14 28.02 -6.40
CA ALA A 563 -24.36 27.22 -6.21
C ALA A 563 -24.20 26.14 -5.13
N ARG A 564 -23.00 25.63 -4.97
CA ARG A 564 -22.64 24.46 -4.14
C ARG A 564 -23.14 24.55 -2.69
N PRO A 565 -22.99 25.68 -1.93
CA PRO A 565 -23.49 25.78 -0.57
C PRO A 565 -25.00 25.59 -0.46
N GLY A 566 -25.77 26.18 -1.40
CA GLY A 566 -27.24 26.04 -1.43
C GLY A 566 -27.69 24.64 -1.85
N VAL A 567 -27.01 24.03 -2.84
CA VAL A 567 -27.29 22.65 -3.25
C VAL A 567 -26.99 21.69 -2.09
N PHE A 568 -25.88 21.89 -1.38
CA PHE A 568 -25.52 21.06 -0.23
C PHE A 568 -26.52 21.19 0.93
N GLY A 569 -26.99 22.43 1.26
CA GLY A 569 -28.02 22.62 2.27
C GLY A 569 -29.32 21.91 1.92
N ALA A 570 -29.80 22.06 0.66
CA ALA A 570 -30.98 21.33 0.21
C ALA A 570 -30.81 19.81 0.20
N LEU A 571 -29.62 19.32 -0.13
CA LEU A 571 -29.27 17.89 -0.05
C LEU A 571 -29.32 17.40 1.40
N LEU A 572 -28.81 18.16 2.36
CA LEU A 572 -28.87 17.85 3.80
C LEU A 572 -30.29 17.81 4.32
N ASP A 573 -31.14 18.78 3.92
CA ASP A 573 -32.57 18.80 4.28
C ASP A 573 -33.28 17.53 3.82
N LEU A 574 -33.02 17.10 2.60
CA LEU A 574 -33.57 15.86 2.06
C LEU A 574 -32.97 14.64 2.76
N ALA A 575 -31.65 14.61 2.95
CA ALA A 575 -30.94 13.51 3.63
C ALA A 575 -31.45 13.30 5.06
N ALA A 576 -31.73 14.38 5.80
CA ALA A 576 -32.28 14.30 7.14
C ALA A 576 -33.71 13.69 7.14
N LYS A 577 -34.58 14.11 6.19
CA LYS A 577 -35.92 13.54 6.04
C LYS A 577 -35.87 12.05 5.65
N VAL A 578 -34.99 11.69 4.70
CA VAL A 578 -34.78 10.30 4.27
C VAL A 578 -34.27 9.47 5.45
N HIS A 579 -33.28 9.94 6.19
CA HIS A 579 -32.75 9.24 7.38
C HIS A 579 -33.83 8.98 8.42
N HIS A 580 -34.70 9.95 8.67
CA HIS A 580 -35.83 9.78 9.59
C HIS A 580 -36.88 8.79 9.07
N ARG A 581 -37.13 8.78 7.76
CA ARG A 581 -38.12 7.90 7.11
C ARG A 581 -37.62 6.45 6.99
N LEU A 582 -36.34 6.24 6.77
CA LEU A 582 -35.72 4.96 6.43
C LEU A 582 -36.11 3.77 7.34
N PRO A 583 -36.19 3.88 8.69
CA PRO A 583 -36.56 2.76 9.55
C PRO A 583 -37.98 2.21 9.31
N THR A 584 -38.88 2.98 8.69
CA THR A 584 -40.27 2.61 8.46
C THR A 584 -40.59 2.18 7.03
N VAL A 585 -39.61 2.30 6.13
CA VAL A 585 -39.76 1.93 4.72
C VAL A 585 -39.69 0.41 4.56
N THR A 586 -40.71 -0.14 3.91
CA THR A 586 -40.76 -1.56 3.53
C THR A 586 -40.75 -1.68 2.01
N VAL A 587 -39.87 -2.54 1.51
CA VAL A 587 -39.74 -2.81 0.06
C VAL A 587 -39.89 -4.31 -0.15
N ASN A 588 -40.79 -4.70 -1.03
CA ASN A 588 -40.92 -6.09 -1.48
C ASN A 588 -39.89 -6.36 -2.56
N ASP A 589 -39.44 -7.62 -2.69
CA ASP A 589 -38.48 -8.06 -3.70
C ASP A 589 -37.19 -7.21 -3.71
N LEU A 590 -36.46 -7.27 -2.62
CA LEU A 590 -35.23 -6.52 -2.45
C LEU A 590 -34.13 -6.99 -3.42
N PRO A 591 -33.52 -6.09 -4.19
CA PRO A 591 -32.36 -6.40 -4.99
C PRO A 591 -31.14 -6.64 -4.12
N ARG A 592 -30.00 -7.01 -4.73
CA ARG A 592 -28.75 -7.31 -4.03
C ARG A 592 -28.29 -6.19 -3.06
N MET A 593 -28.45 -4.92 -3.47
CA MET A 593 -28.14 -3.77 -2.63
C MET A 593 -29.41 -3.34 -1.87
N ALA A 594 -29.87 -4.18 -0.96
CA ALA A 594 -31.15 -4.06 -0.28
C ALA A 594 -31.30 -2.73 0.50
N ASP A 595 -30.25 -2.32 1.21
CA ASP A 595 -30.25 -1.10 2.02
C ASP A 595 -30.35 0.16 1.16
N PHE A 596 -29.66 0.15 0.00
CA PHE A 596 -29.80 1.22 -0.99
C PHE A 596 -31.22 1.27 -1.60
N ALA A 597 -31.81 0.11 -1.90
CA ALA A 597 -33.16 0.05 -2.43
C ALA A 597 -34.21 0.63 -1.46
N LYS A 598 -34.06 0.38 -0.15
CA LYS A 598 -34.89 0.98 0.89
C LYS A 598 -34.72 2.50 0.96
N LEU A 599 -33.46 2.97 0.88
CA LEU A 599 -33.17 4.39 0.88
C LEU A 599 -33.76 5.06 -0.38
N LEU A 600 -33.62 4.45 -1.55
CA LEU A 600 -34.18 4.95 -2.80
C LEU A 600 -35.72 5.02 -2.75
N ALA A 601 -36.38 4.01 -2.17
CA ALA A 601 -37.81 4.06 -1.92
C ALA A 601 -38.23 5.24 -1.00
N ALA A 602 -37.43 5.53 0.04
CA ALA A 602 -37.65 6.70 0.88
C ALA A 602 -37.48 8.02 0.11
N VAL A 603 -36.53 8.07 -0.81
CA VAL A 603 -36.33 9.23 -1.70
C VAL A 603 -37.54 9.40 -2.64
N ASP A 604 -37.98 8.28 -3.24
CA ASP A 604 -39.16 8.30 -4.14
C ASP A 604 -40.43 8.79 -3.42
N GLU A 605 -40.68 8.33 -2.20
CA GLU A 605 -41.81 8.80 -1.40
C GLU A 605 -41.74 10.29 -1.10
N LEU A 606 -40.56 10.86 -0.90
CA LEU A 606 -40.38 12.28 -0.55
C LEU A 606 -40.32 13.22 -1.76
N LEU A 607 -39.89 12.70 -2.92
CA LEU A 607 -39.77 13.47 -4.14
C LEU A 607 -40.85 13.17 -5.19
N ASP A 608 -41.74 12.21 -4.91
CA ASP A 608 -42.80 11.74 -5.84
C ASP A 608 -42.15 11.23 -7.16
N THR A 609 -41.20 10.28 -7.04
CA THR A 609 -40.44 9.72 -8.16
C THR A 609 -40.54 8.20 -8.21
N ASP A 610 -40.03 7.60 -9.28
CA ASP A 610 -40.06 6.16 -9.55
C ASP A 610 -38.67 5.52 -9.63
N GLY A 611 -37.70 6.09 -8.94
CA GLY A 611 -36.29 5.68 -8.96
C GLY A 611 -36.08 4.19 -8.66
N LEU A 612 -36.83 3.61 -7.73
CA LEU A 612 -36.74 2.18 -7.40
C LEU A 612 -37.14 1.27 -8.57
N ALA A 613 -38.21 1.63 -9.27
CA ALA A 613 -38.60 0.89 -10.49
C ALA A 613 -37.50 0.98 -11.55
N ARG A 614 -36.95 2.16 -11.72
CA ARG A 614 -35.83 2.42 -12.62
C ARG A 614 -34.57 1.66 -12.24
N TYR A 615 -34.24 1.59 -10.96
CA TYR A 615 -33.11 0.80 -10.46
C TYR A 615 -33.26 -0.68 -10.76
N ARG A 616 -34.46 -1.25 -10.55
CA ARG A 616 -34.76 -2.64 -10.85
C ARG A 616 -34.67 -2.93 -12.36
N GLU A 617 -35.20 -2.06 -13.20
CA GLU A 617 -35.10 -2.17 -14.65
C GLU A 617 -33.65 -2.19 -15.12
N ARG A 618 -32.80 -1.31 -14.58
CA ARG A 618 -31.38 -1.26 -14.92
C ARG A 618 -30.61 -2.47 -14.42
N ALA A 619 -30.92 -2.96 -13.24
CA ALA A 619 -30.32 -4.18 -12.71
C ALA A 619 -30.67 -5.40 -13.59
N GLN A 620 -31.91 -5.46 -14.10
CA GLN A 620 -32.32 -6.50 -15.04
C GLN A 620 -31.60 -6.37 -16.40
N ARG A 621 -31.50 -5.16 -16.94
CA ARG A 621 -30.77 -4.94 -18.21
C ARG A 621 -29.29 -5.29 -18.05
N SER A 622 -28.63 -4.86 -16.98
CA SER A 622 -27.24 -5.19 -16.72
C SER A 622 -27.02 -6.71 -16.57
N ALA A 623 -28.00 -7.43 -16.00
CA ALA A 623 -27.96 -8.89 -15.95
C ALA A 623 -28.08 -9.50 -17.36
N VAL A 624 -28.88 -8.90 -18.24
CA VAL A 624 -29.00 -9.33 -19.64
C VAL A 624 -27.72 -9.11 -20.43
N ASP A 625 -27.11 -7.93 -20.27
CA ASP A 625 -25.87 -7.56 -20.96
C ASP A 625 -24.69 -8.46 -20.54
N THR A 626 -24.72 -9.03 -19.33
CA THR A 626 -23.73 -10.03 -18.90
C THR A 626 -23.92 -11.42 -19.52
N LEU A 627 -25.00 -11.66 -20.29
CA LEU A 627 -25.22 -12.92 -21.00
C LEU A 627 -24.44 -13.05 -22.32
N ASP A 628 -23.29 -12.39 -22.40
CA ASP A 628 -22.41 -12.35 -23.59
C ASP A 628 -21.73 -13.69 -23.93
N ALA A 629 -22.15 -14.79 -23.30
CA ALA A 629 -21.66 -16.11 -23.61
C ALA A 629 -22.45 -16.72 -24.80
N PRO A 630 -21.81 -17.05 -25.92
CA PRO A 630 -22.48 -17.52 -27.12
C PRO A 630 -23.46 -18.70 -26.90
N LEU A 631 -23.12 -19.65 -26.01
CA LEU A 631 -24.01 -20.75 -25.66
C LEU A 631 -25.25 -20.29 -24.88
N VAL A 632 -25.09 -19.30 -23.99
CA VAL A 632 -26.23 -18.78 -23.22
C VAL A 632 -27.15 -17.95 -24.08
N ALA A 633 -26.61 -17.19 -25.02
CA ALA A 633 -27.38 -16.50 -26.04
C ALA A 633 -28.18 -17.48 -26.90
N GLU A 634 -27.58 -18.59 -27.30
CA GLU A 634 -28.25 -19.67 -28.06
C GLU A 634 -29.35 -20.36 -27.22
N LEU A 635 -29.10 -20.59 -25.91
CA LEU A 635 -30.11 -21.13 -24.99
C LEU A 635 -31.33 -20.20 -24.90
N VAL A 636 -31.09 -18.89 -24.76
CA VAL A 636 -32.15 -17.88 -24.71
C VAL A 636 -32.91 -17.81 -26.05
N ALA A 637 -32.18 -17.79 -27.16
CA ALA A 637 -32.77 -17.77 -28.51
C ALA A 637 -33.58 -19.03 -28.83
N ALA A 638 -33.11 -20.19 -28.38
CA ALA A 638 -33.83 -21.47 -28.59
C ALA A 638 -35.16 -21.54 -27.83
N GLY A 639 -35.26 -20.83 -26.67
CA GLY A 639 -36.49 -20.77 -25.87
C GLY A 639 -37.02 -22.14 -25.42
N LYS A 640 -36.14 -23.15 -25.31
CA LYS A 640 -36.50 -24.54 -25.01
C LYS A 640 -36.32 -24.83 -23.51
N ALA A 641 -37.23 -25.66 -22.99
CA ALA A 641 -37.07 -26.23 -21.65
C ALA A 641 -36.14 -27.45 -21.71
N PHE A 642 -35.33 -27.59 -20.67
CA PHE A 642 -34.46 -28.75 -20.44
C PHE A 642 -34.73 -29.23 -19.01
N GLU A 643 -35.00 -30.51 -18.85
CA GLU A 643 -35.27 -31.16 -17.58
C GLU A 643 -34.22 -32.24 -17.35
N ASP A 644 -33.63 -32.27 -16.14
CA ASP A 644 -32.65 -33.27 -15.70
C ASP A 644 -31.56 -33.56 -16.74
N THR A 645 -31.01 -32.49 -17.34
CA THR A 645 -30.10 -32.55 -18.49
C THR A 645 -28.66 -32.27 -18.04
N SER A 646 -27.70 -33.09 -18.46
CA SER A 646 -26.27 -32.89 -18.18
C SER A 646 -25.69 -31.75 -19.03
N GLY A 647 -24.57 -31.18 -18.59
CA GLY A 647 -23.88 -30.17 -19.38
C GLY A 647 -23.40 -30.65 -20.75
N SER A 648 -23.16 -31.95 -20.93
CA SER A 648 -22.81 -32.53 -22.23
C SER A 648 -24.00 -32.60 -23.15
N GLU A 649 -25.15 -33.06 -22.67
CA GLU A 649 -26.39 -33.10 -23.38
C GLU A 649 -26.87 -31.71 -23.80
N LEU A 650 -26.73 -30.70 -22.88
CA LEU A 650 -27.02 -29.29 -23.20
C LEU A 650 -26.12 -28.78 -24.32
N LEU A 651 -24.82 -29.11 -24.27
CA LEU A 651 -23.89 -28.71 -25.34
C LEU A 651 -24.28 -29.29 -26.69
N ASP A 652 -24.62 -30.56 -26.71
CA ASP A 652 -25.04 -31.26 -27.95
C ASP A 652 -26.39 -30.74 -28.50
N ALA A 653 -27.32 -30.42 -27.59
CA ALA A 653 -28.64 -29.90 -27.96
C ALA A 653 -28.59 -28.46 -28.49
N LEU A 654 -27.69 -27.64 -27.97
CA LEU A 654 -27.57 -26.23 -28.33
C LEU A 654 -26.52 -25.97 -29.42
N THR A 655 -25.64 -26.94 -29.71
CA THR A 655 -24.68 -26.78 -30.81
C THR A 655 -25.36 -26.96 -32.13
N PRO A 656 -25.35 -25.95 -33.03
CA PRO A 656 -25.95 -26.07 -34.38
C PRO A 656 -25.30 -27.22 -35.16
N LYS A 657 -26.14 -28.02 -35.84
CA LYS A 657 -25.70 -29.17 -36.64
C LYS A 657 -25.42 -28.83 -38.11
N ASP A 658 -25.42 -27.54 -38.41
CA ASP A 658 -25.12 -27.06 -39.75
C ASP A 658 -23.64 -27.29 -40.11
N THR A 659 -23.35 -27.74 -41.29
CA THR A 659 -21.99 -27.99 -41.81
C THR A 659 -21.17 -26.70 -42.00
N GLU A 660 -21.84 -25.56 -42.17
CA GLU A 660 -21.19 -24.25 -42.30
C GLU A 660 -20.95 -23.56 -40.94
N TRP A 661 -21.56 -24.05 -39.85
CA TRP A 661 -21.39 -23.46 -38.57
C TRP A 661 -19.97 -23.63 -38.05
N ARG A 662 -19.37 -22.51 -37.64
CA ARG A 662 -18.06 -22.49 -37.02
C ARG A 662 -18.19 -22.09 -35.57
N ARG A 663 -17.52 -22.84 -34.70
CA ARG A 663 -17.53 -22.61 -33.25
C ARG A 663 -17.08 -21.19 -32.92
N PRO A 664 -17.93 -20.32 -32.32
CA PRO A 664 -17.54 -18.98 -31.92
C PRO A 664 -16.47 -19.00 -30.79
N ARG A 665 -15.72 -17.91 -30.69
CA ARG A 665 -14.83 -17.73 -29.54
C ARG A 665 -15.67 -17.70 -28.25
N GLY A 666 -15.27 -18.47 -27.22
CA GLY A 666 -16.04 -18.58 -25.96
C GLY A 666 -17.07 -19.72 -25.95
N TRP A 667 -17.30 -20.42 -27.03
CA TRP A 667 -18.17 -21.61 -27.02
C TRP A 667 -17.53 -22.74 -26.20
N PRO A 668 -18.25 -23.36 -25.23
CA PRO A 668 -17.69 -24.38 -24.37
C PRO A 668 -17.25 -25.62 -25.16
N ARG A 669 -16.17 -26.25 -24.70
CA ARG A 669 -15.59 -27.43 -25.39
C ARG A 669 -16.11 -28.76 -24.85
N ASN A 670 -16.69 -28.77 -23.66
CA ASN A 670 -17.17 -29.97 -22.98
C ASN A 670 -18.26 -29.62 -21.95
N GLY A 671 -18.96 -30.64 -21.45
CA GLY A 671 -20.05 -30.47 -20.47
C GLY A 671 -19.62 -29.79 -19.16
N ARG A 672 -18.37 -30.00 -18.69
CA ARG A 672 -17.86 -29.32 -17.50
C ARG A 672 -17.77 -27.81 -17.71
N ALA A 673 -17.36 -27.38 -18.89
CA ALA A 673 -17.31 -25.95 -19.23
C ALA A 673 -18.73 -25.36 -19.32
N VAL A 674 -19.73 -26.13 -19.83
CA VAL A 674 -21.14 -25.73 -19.82
C VAL A 674 -21.66 -25.56 -18.41
N THR A 675 -21.38 -26.50 -17.49
CA THR A 675 -21.75 -26.38 -16.08
C THR A 675 -21.17 -25.14 -15.45
N GLY A 676 -19.87 -24.88 -15.65
CA GLY A 676 -19.25 -23.65 -15.13
C GLY A 676 -19.84 -22.36 -15.73
N LEU A 677 -20.20 -22.40 -17.00
CA LEU A 677 -20.88 -21.29 -17.67
C LEU A 677 -22.28 -21.06 -17.12
N LEU A 678 -23.11 -22.10 -17.03
CA LEU A 678 -24.47 -22.02 -16.48
C LEU A 678 -24.47 -21.58 -15.02
N THR A 679 -23.58 -22.11 -14.18
CA THR A 679 -23.45 -21.66 -12.78
C THR A 679 -23.18 -20.16 -12.70
N ARG A 680 -22.34 -19.63 -13.58
CA ARG A 680 -22.00 -18.20 -13.65
C ARG A 680 -23.19 -17.36 -14.12
N HIS A 681 -23.94 -17.81 -15.12
CA HIS A 681 -25.02 -17.04 -15.74
C HIS A 681 -26.43 -17.37 -15.19
N ALA A 682 -26.57 -18.36 -14.30
CA ALA A 682 -27.85 -18.70 -13.70
C ALA A 682 -28.57 -17.54 -13.01
N PRO A 683 -27.89 -16.64 -12.25
CA PRO A 683 -28.54 -15.47 -11.67
C PRO A 683 -29.13 -14.55 -12.74
N ALA A 684 -28.39 -14.30 -13.81
CA ALA A 684 -28.85 -13.45 -14.93
C ALA A 684 -30.04 -14.08 -15.69
N LEU A 685 -30.00 -15.38 -15.93
CA LEU A 685 -31.12 -16.11 -16.52
C LEU A 685 -32.38 -16.06 -15.63
N ARG A 686 -32.21 -16.19 -14.30
CA ARG A 686 -33.36 -16.07 -13.37
C ARG A 686 -33.95 -14.65 -13.38
N ALA A 687 -33.09 -13.63 -13.48
CA ALA A 687 -33.52 -12.23 -13.60
C ALA A 687 -34.35 -11.99 -14.88
N LEU A 688 -34.13 -12.80 -15.94
CA LEU A 688 -34.95 -12.83 -17.16
C LEU A 688 -36.24 -13.66 -17.04
N GLY A 689 -36.54 -14.16 -15.83
CA GLY A 689 -37.72 -14.99 -15.60
C GLY A 689 -37.53 -16.47 -16.00
N TRP A 690 -36.31 -16.89 -16.33
CA TRP A 690 -35.98 -18.30 -16.51
C TRP A 690 -35.94 -19.02 -15.18
N HIS A 691 -36.49 -20.21 -15.13
CA HIS A 691 -36.27 -21.13 -14.01
C HIS A 691 -35.00 -21.91 -14.28
N VAL A 692 -33.98 -21.77 -13.45
CA VAL A 692 -32.68 -22.45 -13.59
C VAL A 692 -32.30 -23.07 -12.29
N GLU A 693 -32.31 -24.39 -12.21
CA GLU A 693 -31.88 -25.19 -11.06
C GLU A 693 -30.88 -26.25 -11.47
N HIS A 694 -30.10 -26.71 -10.55
CA HIS A 694 -29.23 -27.86 -10.73
C HIS A 694 -29.31 -28.78 -9.51
N ASP A 695 -29.09 -30.05 -9.74
CA ASP A 695 -29.03 -31.06 -8.68
C ASP A 695 -27.85 -30.76 -7.75
N GLN A 696 -28.15 -30.57 -6.47
CA GLN A 696 -27.15 -30.36 -5.42
C GLN A 696 -26.78 -31.67 -4.70
N ALA A 697 -27.53 -32.74 -4.91
CA ALA A 697 -27.24 -34.03 -4.33
C ALA A 697 -26.09 -34.72 -5.07
N ALA A 698 -25.18 -35.35 -4.33
CA ALA A 698 -24.16 -36.22 -4.93
C ALA A 698 -24.86 -37.42 -5.60
N ASN A 699 -25.14 -37.32 -6.91
CA ASN A 699 -25.65 -38.42 -7.69
C ASN A 699 -24.55 -39.45 -7.94
N HIS A 700 -24.93 -40.70 -8.19
CA HIS A 700 -24.01 -41.82 -8.40
C HIS A 700 -22.98 -41.56 -9.50
N ASP A 701 -23.34 -40.73 -10.49
CA ASP A 701 -22.53 -40.48 -11.68
C ASP A 701 -21.62 -39.25 -11.53
N LYS A 702 -21.70 -38.50 -10.41
CA LYS A 702 -20.96 -37.25 -10.16
C LYS A 702 -21.09 -36.22 -11.28
N VAL A 703 -22.23 -36.19 -12.00
CA VAL A 703 -22.54 -35.28 -13.08
C VAL A 703 -23.63 -34.33 -12.64
N THR A 704 -23.34 -33.01 -12.72
CA THR A 704 -24.34 -31.98 -12.44
C THR A 704 -25.43 -32.01 -13.49
N ARG A 705 -26.68 -32.13 -13.09
CA ARG A 705 -27.85 -32.07 -13.95
C ARG A 705 -28.63 -30.79 -13.77
N TRP A 706 -29.15 -30.26 -14.84
CA TRP A 706 -29.79 -28.96 -14.92
C TRP A 706 -31.24 -29.08 -15.29
N THR A 707 -32.10 -28.29 -14.63
CA THR A 707 -33.47 -28.01 -15.04
C THR A 707 -33.57 -26.56 -15.41
N ILE A 708 -33.82 -26.27 -16.67
CA ILE A 708 -33.87 -24.91 -17.23
C ILE A 708 -35.18 -24.75 -17.99
N THR A 709 -36.04 -23.81 -17.57
CA THR A 709 -37.35 -23.56 -18.17
C THR A 709 -37.47 -22.09 -18.57
N PRO A 710 -37.84 -21.77 -19.80
CA PRO A 710 -38.04 -20.37 -20.23
C PRO A 710 -39.21 -19.72 -19.53
N PRO A 711 -39.26 -18.36 -19.47
CA PRO A 711 -40.41 -17.65 -18.94
C PRO A 711 -41.65 -17.96 -19.78
N LYS A 712 -42.81 -18.08 -19.15
CA LYS A 712 -44.07 -18.28 -19.89
C LYS A 712 -44.34 -17.02 -20.70
N PRO A 713 -44.71 -17.11 -21.98
CA PRO A 713 -45.09 -15.96 -22.77
C PRO A 713 -46.33 -15.31 -22.14
N ASP A 714 -46.28 -14.01 -21.88
CA ASP A 714 -47.38 -13.21 -21.38
C ASP A 714 -48.54 -13.29 -22.39
N GLY A 715 -49.56 -14.03 -22.04
CA GLY A 715 -50.77 -14.17 -22.83
C GLY A 715 -51.91 -14.78 -22.02
N THR A 716 -52.76 -13.93 -21.48
CA THR A 716 -54.07 -14.14 -20.84
C THR A 716 -54.12 -14.03 -19.34
N THR A 717 -54.71 -12.94 -18.90
CA THR A 717 -55.45 -12.84 -17.66
C THR A 717 -56.39 -14.05 -17.49
N ALA A 718 -55.99 -15.02 -16.68
CA ALA A 718 -56.87 -16.07 -16.21
C ALA A 718 -56.99 -15.96 -14.68
N GLU A 719 -58.21 -15.80 -14.28
CA GLU A 719 -58.83 -15.75 -12.95
C GLU A 719 -58.03 -16.40 -11.82
N ARG A 720 -57.86 -15.63 -10.79
CA ARG A 720 -57.41 -16.11 -9.47
C ARG A 720 -58.37 -17.09 -8.88
N GLY A 721 -58.18 -18.37 -9.15
CA GLY A 721 -58.72 -19.43 -8.36
C GLY A 721 -57.97 -19.57 -7.06
N SER A 722 -58.68 -19.32 -5.99
CA SER A 722 -58.30 -19.56 -4.61
C SER A 722 -57.68 -20.94 -4.45
N LYS A 723 -56.38 -21.05 -4.19
CA LYS A 723 -55.78 -22.23 -3.56
C LYS A 723 -55.04 -21.78 -2.30
N THR A 724 -55.53 -22.34 -1.19
CA THR A 724 -55.00 -22.29 0.17
C THR A 724 -53.47 -22.46 0.18
N PRO A 725 -52.71 -21.61 0.87
CA PRO A 725 -51.26 -21.79 0.98
C PRO A 725 -50.92 -23.09 1.73
N PRO A 726 -49.86 -23.81 1.33
CA PRO A 726 -49.43 -24.99 2.08
C PRO A 726 -48.89 -24.52 3.44
N GLN A 727 -49.26 -25.24 4.49
CA GLN A 727 -48.81 -25.05 5.86
C GLN A 727 -47.29 -25.21 5.94
N PRO A 728 -46.61 -24.41 6.77
CA PRO A 728 -45.18 -24.58 7.03
C PRO A 728 -44.91 -25.93 7.71
N PRO A 729 -43.76 -26.55 7.45
CA PRO A 729 -43.41 -27.82 8.08
C PRO A 729 -43.26 -27.64 9.59
N GLN A 730 -43.93 -28.50 10.33
CA GLN A 730 -43.83 -28.57 11.79
C GLN A 730 -42.43 -29.05 12.19
N PRO A 731 -41.85 -28.51 13.29
CA PRO A 731 -40.59 -28.99 13.82
C PRO A 731 -40.74 -30.41 14.37
N PRO A 732 -39.69 -31.24 14.33
CA PRO A 732 -39.75 -32.62 14.80
C PRO A 732 -40.02 -32.66 16.30
N GLN A 733 -41.03 -33.45 16.69
CA GLN A 733 -41.38 -33.72 18.06
C GLN A 733 -40.24 -34.50 18.74
N GLN A 734 -39.70 -33.93 19.80
CA GLN A 734 -38.83 -34.64 20.73
C GLN A 734 -39.68 -35.68 21.49
N GLN A 735 -39.33 -36.94 21.32
CA GLN A 735 -39.79 -38.04 22.22
C GLN A 735 -39.05 -37.94 23.55
N VAL A 736 -39.78 -37.56 24.57
CA VAL A 736 -39.37 -37.67 25.96
C VAL A 736 -39.30 -39.16 26.33
N ARG A 737 -38.15 -39.61 26.77
CA ARG A 737 -38.00 -40.82 27.56
C ARG A 737 -37.37 -40.45 28.91
N ASP A 738 -38.22 -40.49 29.93
CA ASP A 738 -37.81 -40.49 31.31
C ASP A 738 -36.93 -41.72 31.60
N HIS A 739 -35.84 -41.51 32.30
CA HIS A 739 -35.36 -42.32 33.43
C HIS A 739 -34.06 -41.74 34.00
N PHE A 740 -34.15 -41.21 35.22
CA PHE A 740 -33.03 -41.05 36.15
C PHE A 740 -32.85 -42.38 36.93
N PRO A 741 -31.67 -42.75 37.50
CA PRO A 741 -31.11 -42.00 38.62
C PRO A 741 -29.57 -41.94 38.74
N ARG A 742 -29.11 -40.85 39.39
CA ARG A 742 -28.01 -40.68 40.37
C ARG A 742 -26.78 -41.58 40.37
N GLY A 743 -25.62 -40.89 40.43
CA GLY A 743 -24.39 -41.41 41.05
C GLY A 743 -23.14 -40.69 40.62
N SER A 744 -22.77 -39.73 41.41
CA SER A 744 -21.47 -39.39 42.05
C SER A 744 -20.18 -39.53 41.25
N GLU A 745 -19.46 -38.38 41.18
CA GLU A 745 -18.08 -38.18 41.59
C GLU A 745 -16.94 -38.45 40.60
N GLU A 746 -16.14 -37.39 40.52
CA GLU A 746 -14.70 -37.30 40.42
C GLU A 746 -14.04 -37.06 39.06
N ASN A 747 -13.50 -35.85 38.96
CA ASN A 747 -12.37 -35.42 38.20
C ASN A 747 -11.10 -36.23 38.58
N PRO A 748 -10.07 -36.44 37.79
CA PRO A 748 -9.15 -35.39 37.37
C PRO A 748 -8.50 -35.54 35.98
N SER A 749 -8.05 -34.44 35.46
CA SER A 749 -6.90 -34.29 34.51
C SER A 749 -5.58 -34.75 35.17
N PRO A 750 -4.42 -34.80 34.49
CA PRO A 750 -3.99 -34.71 33.10
C PRO A 750 -2.92 -35.78 32.70
N ALA A 751 -2.47 -35.82 31.45
CA ALA A 751 -1.04 -35.96 31.05
C ALA A 751 -0.88 -36.25 29.54
N ALA A 752 -0.04 -35.45 28.89
CA ALA A 752 0.79 -35.83 27.73
C ALA A 752 2.02 -36.61 28.27
N PRO A 753 3.01 -37.05 27.47
CA PRO A 753 3.21 -37.19 26.04
C PRO A 753 3.86 -38.53 25.62
N ALA A 754 4.22 -38.68 24.39
CA ALA A 754 5.44 -39.30 23.87
C ALA A 754 5.28 -40.24 22.67
N ASP A 755 6.04 -39.92 21.70
CA ASP A 755 6.99 -40.70 20.90
C ASP A 755 6.57 -41.42 19.61
N ASN A 756 7.23 -40.94 18.58
CA ASN A 756 7.65 -41.51 17.29
C ASN A 756 8.34 -42.92 17.47
N PRO A 757 8.43 -43.87 16.52
CA PRO A 757 9.16 -43.64 15.27
C PRO A 757 8.82 -44.53 14.02
N GLN A 758 9.31 -44.01 12.89
CA GLN A 758 9.99 -44.70 11.81
C GLN A 758 9.28 -45.45 10.66
N ARG A 759 9.69 -45.02 9.46
CA ARG A 759 10.06 -45.73 8.23
C ARG A 759 9.02 -46.24 7.24
N GLY A 760 9.30 -45.82 5.99
CA GLY A 760 8.87 -46.58 4.79
C GLY A 760 9.01 -45.74 3.53
N GLU A 761 10.13 -45.92 2.85
CA GLU A 761 10.47 -45.47 1.50
C GLU A 761 9.41 -45.95 0.48
N HIS A 762 9.08 -45.14 -0.51
CA HIS A 762 9.29 -45.50 -1.91
C HIS A 762 9.01 -44.34 -2.88
N ALA A 763 9.86 -44.31 -3.86
CA ALA A 763 10.04 -43.42 -5.00
C ALA A 763 8.89 -43.43 -6.00
N GLY A 764 8.82 -42.36 -6.80
CA GLY A 764 8.06 -42.32 -8.04
C GLY A 764 7.79 -40.92 -8.54
N ASN A 765 8.74 -40.32 -9.13
CA ASN A 765 8.94 -39.75 -10.47
C ASN A 765 7.77 -38.98 -11.11
N ALA A 766 8.16 -37.84 -11.67
CA ALA A 766 7.74 -37.17 -12.91
C ALA A 766 6.73 -36.04 -12.85
N GLY A 767 7.16 -34.95 -13.43
CA GLY A 767 6.29 -34.06 -14.16
C GLY A 767 6.38 -32.59 -13.80
N ASN A 768 7.44 -31.95 -14.24
CA ASN A 768 7.53 -30.50 -14.37
C ASN A 768 6.73 -30.04 -15.60
N PRO A 769 5.92 -29.01 -15.58
CA PRO A 769 5.56 -28.31 -16.81
C PRO A 769 6.17 -26.91 -16.83
N GLU A 770 6.74 -26.68 -17.96
CA GLU A 770 7.38 -25.53 -18.54
C GLU A 770 6.60 -24.21 -18.37
N THR A 771 7.36 -23.17 -18.11
CA THR A 771 6.97 -21.76 -18.28
C THR A 771 7.16 -21.37 -19.75
N PRO A 772 6.25 -20.67 -20.40
CA PRO A 772 6.49 -20.06 -21.70
C PRO A 772 7.07 -18.65 -21.58
N ASP A 773 8.04 -18.43 -22.43
CA ASP A 773 8.82 -17.26 -22.77
C ASP A 773 7.94 -16.12 -23.33
N PRO A 774 8.20 -14.83 -23.01
CA PRO A 774 7.52 -13.71 -23.60
C PRO A 774 8.28 -13.17 -24.82
N GLN A 775 7.77 -13.39 -26.00
CA GLN A 775 8.20 -12.66 -27.21
C GLN A 775 7.04 -11.89 -27.84
N HIS A 776 7.39 -10.63 -28.24
CA HIS A 776 6.73 -9.72 -29.17
C HIS A 776 5.62 -8.80 -28.65
N LEU A 777 6.04 -7.58 -28.36
CA LEU A 777 5.21 -6.38 -28.46
C LEU A 777 5.63 -5.58 -29.70
N PRO A 778 4.70 -5.15 -30.56
CA PRO A 778 5.00 -4.21 -31.65
C PRO A 778 4.91 -2.77 -31.15
N LEU A 779 5.88 -1.99 -31.59
CA LEU A 779 5.96 -0.54 -31.49
C LEU A 779 4.75 0.11 -32.21
N LEU A 780 3.98 0.92 -31.48
CA LEU A 780 3.05 1.88 -32.05
C LEU A 780 3.73 3.24 -32.18
N THR A 781 3.94 3.62 -33.40
CA THR A 781 4.37 4.95 -33.83
C THR A 781 3.25 5.96 -33.63
N CYS A 782 3.52 7.04 -32.90
CA CYS A 782 2.65 8.22 -32.88
C CYS A 782 2.93 9.07 -34.12
N GLY A 783 1.91 9.25 -34.96
CA GLY A 783 1.93 10.14 -36.09
C GLY A 783 1.76 11.59 -35.68
N ASN A 784 2.61 12.44 -36.24
CA ASN A 784 2.54 13.89 -36.21
C ASN A 784 1.32 14.41 -36.97
N GLY A 785 0.56 15.29 -36.35
CA GLY A 785 -0.44 16.15 -36.99
C GLY A 785 -0.15 17.59 -36.68
N GLN A 786 0.30 18.30 -37.72
CA GLN A 786 0.46 19.76 -37.73
C GLN A 786 -0.88 20.49 -37.73
N ALA A 787 -0.91 21.70 -37.12
CA ALA A 787 -1.49 22.96 -37.59
C ALA A 787 -1.42 23.96 -36.40
N GLY A 788 -0.80 25.07 -36.47
CA GLY A 788 -1.15 26.23 -37.28
C GLY A 788 -1.47 27.37 -36.34
N ASN A 789 -0.49 28.19 -36.08
CA ASN A 789 -0.40 29.67 -36.08
C ASN A 789 -1.52 30.49 -35.40
N ALA A 790 -1.14 31.36 -34.46
CA ALA A 790 -1.21 32.82 -34.47
C ALA A 790 -1.21 33.43 -33.06
N GLY A 791 -0.18 34.04 -32.71
CA GLY A 791 0.02 35.45 -32.31
C GLY A 791 -0.75 36.01 -31.11
N GLN A 792 -0.05 36.28 -30.01
CA GLN A 792 0.03 37.65 -29.51
C GLN A 792 1.00 37.78 -28.32
N LYS A 793 1.81 38.78 -28.39
CA LYS A 793 2.79 39.24 -27.39
C LYS A 793 2.06 39.89 -26.21
N SER A 794 2.49 39.62 -24.97
CA SER A 794 2.65 40.73 -24.03
C SER A 794 3.43 40.32 -22.78
N ALA A 795 4.40 41.15 -22.46
CA ALA A 795 4.92 41.53 -21.14
C ALA A 795 5.71 40.55 -20.30
N LEU A 796 7.00 40.72 -20.34
CA LEU A 796 8.00 40.34 -19.35
C LEU A 796 7.65 40.87 -17.97
N SER A 797 7.61 39.95 -16.99
CA SER A 797 7.83 40.27 -15.58
C SER A 797 9.05 39.48 -15.11
N LEU A 798 10.07 40.21 -14.69
CA LEU A 798 11.28 39.68 -14.06
C LEU A 798 10.95 38.95 -12.76
N VAL A 799 11.13 37.64 -12.75
CA VAL A 799 11.14 36.84 -11.52
C VAL A 799 12.57 36.42 -11.21
N SER A 800 12.98 36.73 -10.01
CA SER A 800 14.25 36.53 -9.32
C SER A 800 14.83 35.11 -9.45
N THR A 801 16.14 35.04 -9.68
CA THR A 801 16.98 33.85 -9.89
C THR A 801 17.36 33.15 -8.56
N ALA A 802 16.43 32.70 -7.73
CA ALA A 802 16.79 32.13 -6.45
C ALA A 802 16.20 30.72 -6.11
N ASP A 803 15.70 29.98 -7.10
CA ASP A 803 15.18 28.60 -6.81
C ASP A 803 15.39 27.61 -7.98
N ARG A 804 16.62 27.51 -8.49
CA ARG A 804 16.96 26.40 -9.37
C ARG A 804 17.63 25.29 -8.57
N LYS A 805 16.94 24.15 -8.43
CA LYS A 805 17.56 22.90 -7.99
C LYS A 805 18.77 22.61 -8.87
N PRO A 806 19.88 22.07 -8.34
CA PRO A 806 21.05 21.72 -9.13
C PRO A 806 20.66 20.71 -10.21
N LEU A 807 21.11 20.95 -11.44
CA LEU A 807 20.94 20.07 -12.59
C LEU A 807 21.67 18.74 -12.32
N VAL A 808 21.01 17.65 -12.59
CA VAL A 808 21.62 16.31 -12.50
C VAL A 808 22.56 16.15 -13.69
N THR A 809 23.86 16.22 -13.47
CA THR A 809 24.91 15.96 -14.47
C THR A 809 25.36 14.51 -14.38
N GLY A 810 25.65 13.85 -15.51
CA GLY A 810 26.15 12.48 -15.60
C GLY A 810 26.38 12.06 -17.05
N PRO A 811 27.03 10.92 -17.29
CA PRO A 811 27.30 10.43 -18.64
C PRO A 811 26.02 10.30 -19.47
N GLY A 812 26.03 10.86 -20.70
CA GLY A 812 24.86 10.81 -21.60
C GLY A 812 23.79 11.87 -21.33
N ARG A 813 24.01 12.82 -20.39
CA ARG A 813 23.08 13.91 -20.11
C ARG A 813 23.61 15.25 -20.61
N CYS A 814 22.70 16.06 -21.11
CA CYS A 814 23.04 17.43 -21.55
C CYS A 814 23.35 18.31 -20.33
N GLU A 815 24.48 18.96 -20.33
CA GLU A 815 24.94 19.83 -19.23
C GLU A 815 24.07 21.09 -19.05
N VAL A 816 23.33 21.49 -20.11
CA VAL A 816 22.48 22.69 -20.08
C VAL A 816 21.08 22.39 -19.57
N CYS A 817 20.45 21.29 -19.98
CA CYS A 817 19.07 20.93 -19.57
C CYS A 817 18.95 19.71 -18.67
N GLY A 818 20.02 18.93 -18.49
CA GLY A 818 20.05 17.74 -17.63
C GLY A 818 19.31 16.53 -18.21
N CYS A 819 18.70 16.60 -19.38
CA CYS A 819 18.02 15.48 -20.03
C CYS A 819 19.01 14.47 -20.59
N HIS A 820 18.63 13.17 -20.61
CA HIS A 820 19.44 12.13 -21.23
C HIS A 820 19.32 12.23 -22.76
N ILE A 821 20.40 12.55 -23.47
CA ILE A 821 20.38 12.90 -24.89
C ILE A 821 19.79 11.79 -25.76
N GLU A 822 20.17 10.54 -25.53
CA GLU A 822 19.71 9.41 -26.35
C GLU A 822 18.28 8.92 -26.01
N LEU A 823 17.81 9.16 -24.78
CA LEU A 823 16.50 8.64 -24.31
C LEU A 823 15.42 9.70 -24.29
N GLN A 824 15.77 10.96 -24.09
CA GLN A 824 14.81 12.03 -23.83
C GLN A 824 14.98 13.22 -24.78
N GLY A 825 16.10 13.30 -25.52
CA GLY A 825 16.45 14.47 -26.30
C GLY A 825 16.77 15.71 -25.44
N HIS A 826 16.97 16.85 -26.09
CA HIS A 826 17.05 18.12 -25.41
C HIS A 826 15.66 18.67 -25.11
N ARG A 827 15.54 19.49 -24.07
CA ARG A 827 14.29 20.25 -23.86
C ARG A 827 14.14 21.31 -24.95
N ASP A 828 12.90 21.68 -25.25
CA ASP A 828 12.59 22.67 -26.31
C ASP A 828 13.25 24.05 -26.11
N ASP A 829 13.60 24.38 -24.86
CA ASP A 829 14.27 25.63 -24.46
C ASP A 829 15.80 25.47 -24.27
N CYS A 830 16.38 24.34 -24.68
CA CYS A 830 17.80 24.05 -24.47
C CYS A 830 18.67 24.61 -25.55
N SER A 831 19.57 25.53 -25.19
CA SER A 831 20.52 26.16 -26.14
C SER A 831 21.51 25.18 -26.77
N ALA A 832 21.74 24.00 -26.21
CA ALA A 832 22.59 22.94 -26.72
C ALA A 832 21.90 22.04 -27.78
N GLY A 833 20.58 22.12 -27.93
CA GLY A 833 19.80 21.39 -28.94
C GLY A 833 19.59 22.16 -30.25
N ALA A 834 20.06 23.44 -30.35
CA ALA A 834 19.91 24.29 -31.50
C ALA A 834 21.19 24.32 -32.41
N ALA A 835 22.20 23.47 -32.13
CA ALA A 835 23.45 23.39 -32.92
C ALA A 835 23.47 22.11 -33.78
#